data_12116c5c6f0039fa1c74c6e214d5f0dc
#
_entry.id   12116c5c6f0039fa1c74c6e214d5f0dc
#
_cell.length_a   1.000
_cell.length_b   1.000
_cell.length_c   1.000
_cell.angle_alpha   90.00
_cell.angle_beta   90.00
_cell.angle_gamma   90.00
#
_symmetry.space_group_name_H-M   'P 1'
#
loop_
_entity.id
_entity.type
_entity.pdbx_description
1 polymer ?
#
loop_
_entity_poly.entity_id
_entity_poly.type
_entity_poly.pdbx_seq_one_letter_code
_entity_poly.pdbx_strand_id
1 'polypeptide(L)'
;VEKRTYSYEDAFQASLAYFEGDELAARVWVNKYAMKDSFGNIYEQSPADMHQRLADEIARIEAKYPNPVSAGRIFGLLDHFRYIIPAGSPMTGIGNDQQIASLSNCFVIGIDGNADSYGAIMKEDEEQVQLMKRRGGVGHDLSQIRPKGSPVKNSALTSTGLVPFMERFSNSTREVAQDGRRGALMLSVSIKHPDSEAFIDAKMTEGKVTGANVSVKIDDGFMRCAIEGRPYRQQYPIDAEKPLTEKEINAAALWKKIVHNAWKSAEPGVLFWDTILRESIPDCYADLGFRTVSTNPCGEIPLCPYDSCRLLAINLYSYVKNPFTSEAVFDFDLFREHVALAQRMMDDIIDLELEKIDLIEKKIESDPQDEEVKRTEYRLWEKIRHKTSQGRRTGVGITAEGDMLAALGLRYGTQEATDFAVTVQKTLALAAYASSVQMAKERGAFGIYDAVREEKNPFILRVKEADAALYEEMRRYGRRNIACLTIAPTGTTSLMTQTTSGIEPVFLPVYKRRRKVNPNDPQVRVDYTDETGDAFEEYIVYHHKFLTWMQANGIDTSCNYSQEDIDRLVASSPYHKATANDVDWLMKVKMQGAIQKWVDHSISVTVNLPNNVSEELVNRLYVEAWKSGCKGCTIYRDGSRSGVLVSTKKKEKKTESAVSVLPLCAPPEVTERRPDVLECDVVRFQNNKEKWVAFVGLLGGRPYEIFTGLQDDEEGIVLPKTVTKGRIVKHTGQDGSKRYDFQFENKRGYKTTVEGLSEKFNKEYWNYAKLISGVLRYRMPLENVIKLVGSLQLESENINTWKVGVERALKKYISDGTEAHGQKCPNCGQETLIYQEGCLICKNCGTSRCG
;
A
#
# COMPACT_ATOMS: atom_id res chain seq x y z
N VAL A 1 -29.74 -12.83 22.79
CA VAL A 1 -30.45 -12.36 21.60
C VAL A 1 -29.58 -12.72 20.40
N GLU A 2 -30.03 -13.62 19.52
CA GLU A 2 -29.35 -13.89 18.26
C GLU A 2 -29.24 -12.58 17.48
N LYS A 3 -28.03 -12.18 17.13
CA LYS A 3 -27.79 -10.99 16.29
C LYS A 3 -28.28 -11.30 14.87
N ARG A 4 -29.03 -10.39 14.28
CA ARG A 4 -29.51 -10.50 12.91
C ARG A 4 -28.34 -10.47 11.93
N THR A 5 -28.37 -11.37 10.95
CA THR A 5 -27.43 -11.39 9.83
C THR A 5 -28.11 -10.95 8.54
N TYR A 6 -27.32 -10.45 7.61
CA TYR A 6 -27.76 -9.97 6.30
C TYR A 6 -27.02 -10.72 5.20
N SER A 7 -27.68 -10.95 4.06
CA SER A 7 -26.98 -11.43 2.88
C SER A 7 -26.07 -10.33 2.31
N TYR A 8 -25.10 -10.73 1.50
CA TYR A 8 -24.26 -9.76 0.79
C TYR A 8 -25.10 -8.80 -0.06
N GLU A 9 -26.09 -9.35 -0.78
CA GLU A 9 -26.96 -8.55 -1.64
C GLU A 9 -27.79 -7.55 -0.84
N ASP A 10 -28.38 -7.95 0.29
CA ASP A 10 -29.15 -7.03 1.14
C ASP A 10 -28.27 -5.89 1.67
N ALA A 11 -27.06 -6.20 2.14
CA ALA A 11 -26.11 -5.21 2.62
C ALA A 11 -25.61 -4.31 1.48
N PHE A 12 -25.37 -4.87 0.30
CA PHE A 12 -24.97 -4.10 -0.87
C PHE A 12 -26.07 -3.14 -1.33
N GLN A 13 -27.32 -3.59 -1.45
CA GLN A 13 -28.44 -2.75 -1.88
C GLN A 13 -28.73 -1.62 -0.87
N ALA A 14 -28.71 -1.91 0.43
CA ALA A 14 -28.88 -0.89 1.46
C ALA A 14 -27.73 0.14 1.45
N SER A 15 -26.50 -0.32 1.23
CA SER A 15 -25.34 0.54 1.13
C SER A 15 -25.36 1.36 -0.16
N LEU A 16 -25.81 0.81 -1.27
CA LEU A 16 -25.99 1.51 -2.54
C LEU A 16 -26.98 2.67 -2.38
N ALA A 17 -28.09 2.46 -1.68
CA ALA A 17 -29.03 3.52 -1.33
C ALA A 17 -28.40 4.58 -0.42
N TYR A 18 -27.62 4.15 0.58
CA TYR A 18 -26.89 5.06 1.49
C TYR A 18 -25.90 5.98 0.74
N PHE A 19 -25.20 5.46 -0.25
CA PHE A 19 -24.25 6.20 -1.08
C PHE A 19 -24.86 6.79 -2.35
N GLU A 20 -26.20 6.91 -2.42
CA GLU A 20 -26.92 7.52 -3.54
C GLU A 20 -26.55 6.93 -4.91
N GLY A 21 -26.35 5.62 -4.97
CA GLY A 21 -26.06 4.87 -6.20
C GLY A 21 -24.56 4.72 -6.52
N ASP A 22 -23.65 5.13 -5.63
CA ASP A 22 -22.22 4.88 -5.82
C ASP A 22 -21.87 3.42 -5.48
N GLU A 23 -21.80 2.58 -6.52
CA GLU A 23 -21.49 1.16 -6.39
C GLU A 23 -20.11 0.91 -5.79
N LEU A 24 -19.11 1.74 -6.12
CA LEU A 24 -17.74 1.56 -5.64
C LEU A 24 -17.67 1.78 -4.13
N ALA A 25 -18.28 2.86 -3.64
CA ALA A 25 -18.36 3.15 -2.21
C ALA A 25 -19.11 2.04 -1.46
N ALA A 26 -20.24 1.58 -2.00
CA ALA A 26 -21.04 0.50 -1.41
C ALA A 26 -20.24 -0.81 -1.32
N ARG A 27 -19.59 -1.23 -2.38
CA ARG A 27 -18.76 -2.46 -2.41
C ARG A 27 -17.59 -2.36 -1.43
N VAL A 28 -16.91 -1.22 -1.39
CA VAL A 28 -15.78 -1.01 -0.47
C VAL A 28 -16.24 -1.14 0.97
N TRP A 29 -17.38 -0.53 1.33
CA TRP A 29 -17.88 -0.62 2.70
C TRP A 29 -18.26 -2.06 3.07
N VAL A 30 -19.08 -2.73 2.26
CA VAL A 30 -19.53 -4.11 2.54
C VAL A 30 -18.35 -5.07 2.64
N ASN A 31 -17.38 -4.95 1.73
CA ASN A 31 -16.25 -5.89 1.70
C ASN A 31 -15.24 -5.65 2.82
N LYS A 32 -15.00 -4.39 3.21
CA LYS A 32 -13.87 -4.05 4.10
C LYS A 32 -14.27 -3.62 5.49
N TYR A 33 -15.46 -3.06 5.69
CA TYR A 33 -15.80 -2.36 6.94
C TYR A 33 -17.05 -2.87 7.66
N ALA A 34 -18.00 -3.47 6.95
CA ALA A 34 -19.16 -4.11 7.57
C ALA A 34 -18.73 -5.15 8.61
N MET A 35 -19.34 -5.15 9.76
CA MET A 35 -19.02 -6.10 10.82
C MET A 35 -19.32 -7.54 10.38
N LYS A 36 -18.32 -8.42 10.46
CA LYS A 36 -18.40 -9.81 10.07
C LYS A 36 -17.78 -10.71 11.13
N ASP A 37 -18.24 -11.96 11.17
CA ASP A 37 -17.57 -13.03 11.88
C ASP A 37 -16.50 -13.72 11.01
N SER A 38 -15.84 -14.72 11.58
CA SER A 38 -14.82 -15.53 10.89
C SER A 38 -15.39 -16.43 9.77
N PHE A 39 -16.71 -16.56 9.68
CA PHE A 39 -17.42 -17.33 8.64
C PHE A 39 -17.93 -16.44 7.50
N GLY A 40 -17.74 -15.12 7.60
CA GLY A 40 -18.18 -14.16 6.60
C GLY A 40 -19.64 -13.71 6.75
N ASN A 41 -20.33 -14.06 7.84
CA ASN A 41 -21.67 -13.56 8.11
C ASN A 41 -21.62 -12.05 8.40
N ILE A 42 -22.51 -11.29 7.76
CA ILE A 42 -22.58 -9.84 7.85
C ILE A 42 -23.63 -9.45 8.90
N TYR A 43 -23.27 -8.62 9.86
CA TYR A 43 -24.12 -8.18 10.98
C TYR A 43 -24.63 -6.74 10.88
N GLU A 44 -24.23 -6.03 9.83
CA GLU A 44 -24.62 -4.66 9.56
C GLU A 44 -25.18 -4.51 8.15
N GLN A 45 -26.29 -3.82 8.01
CA GLN A 45 -26.96 -3.65 6.74
C GLN A 45 -26.38 -2.52 5.90
N SER A 46 -25.99 -1.42 6.57
CA SER A 46 -25.47 -0.22 5.92
C SER A 46 -24.45 0.48 6.79
N PRO A 47 -23.71 1.48 6.27
CA PRO A 47 -22.80 2.31 7.08
C PRO A 47 -23.46 2.99 8.28
N ALA A 48 -24.77 3.26 8.23
CA ALA A 48 -25.49 3.82 9.38
C ALA A 48 -25.44 2.90 10.60
N ASP A 49 -25.56 1.59 10.42
CA ASP A 49 -25.45 0.63 11.52
C ASP A 49 -24.04 0.65 12.14
N MET A 50 -23.01 0.72 11.29
CA MET A 50 -21.62 0.87 11.72
C MET A 50 -21.43 2.16 12.54
N HIS A 51 -21.88 3.28 12.04
CA HIS A 51 -21.74 4.57 12.74
C HIS A 51 -22.51 4.59 14.06
N GLN A 52 -23.66 3.92 14.16
CA GLN A 52 -24.38 3.78 15.42
C GLN A 52 -23.59 2.93 16.42
N ARG A 53 -23.00 1.82 15.98
CA ARG A 53 -22.14 0.99 16.80
C ARG A 53 -20.94 1.78 17.35
N LEU A 54 -20.26 2.54 16.48
CA LEU A 54 -19.14 3.38 16.90
C LEU A 54 -19.59 4.46 17.90
N ALA A 55 -20.68 5.15 17.61
CA ALA A 55 -21.21 6.22 18.45
C ALA A 55 -21.59 5.72 19.85
N ASP A 56 -22.25 4.56 19.93
CA ASP A 56 -22.65 3.97 21.20
C ASP A 56 -21.43 3.59 22.07
N GLU A 57 -20.41 3.00 21.49
CA GLU A 57 -19.20 2.59 22.21
C GLU A 57 -18.35 3.79 22.64
N ILE A 58 -18.20 4.80 21.79
CA ILE A 58 -17.50 6.03 22.18
C ILE A 58 -18.26 6.76 23.28
N ALA A 59 -19.58 6.86 23.19
CA ALA A 59 -20.40 7.45 24.24
C ALA A 59 -20.34 6.69 25.57
N ARG A 60 -20.20 5.36 25.51
CA ARG A 60 -19.99 4.53 26.69
C ARG A 60 -18.70 4.90 27.44
N ILE A 61 -17.62 5.18 26.69
CA ILE A 61 -16.38 5.67 27.28
C ILE A 61 -16.53 7.09 27.80
N GLU A 62 -17.16 7.99 27.06
CA GLU A 62 -17.43 9.36 27.46
C GLU A 62 -18.16 9.45 28.81
N ALA A 63 -19.09 8.54 29.05
CA ALA A 63 -19.84 8.49 30.31
C ALA A 63 -19.00 8.25 31.57
N LYS A 64 -17.74 7.81 31.42
CA LYS A 64 -16.78 7.65 32.51
C LYS A 64 -16.13 8.96 32.94
N TYR A 65 -16.30 10.02 32.16
CA TYR A 65 -15.59 11.29 32.35
C TYR A 65 -16.56 12.48 32.49
N PRO A 66 -16.08 13.63 33.04
CA PRO A 66 -16.85 14.84 33.04
C PRO A 66 -17.26 15.34 31.65
N ASN A 67 -18.42 15.98 31.57
CA ASN A 67 -18.96 16.58 30.34
C ASN A 67 -19.07 15.61 29.17
N PRO A 68 -19.72 14.46 29.32
CA PRO A 68 -19.75 13.43 28.30
C PRO A 68 -20.48 13.89 27.04
N VAL A 69 -19.94 13.54 25.88
CA VAL A 69 -20.58 13.74 24.58
C VAL A 69 -21.57 12.59 24.32
N SER A 70 -22.79 12.95 23.91
CA SER A 70 -23.84 11.95 23.67
C SER A 70 -23.60 11.10 22.41
N ALA A 71 -24.16 9.90 22.40
CA ALA A 71 -24.12 9.02 21.21
C ALA A 71 -24.75 9.68 19.98
N GLY A 72 -25.85 10.42 20.14
CA GLY A 72 -26.49 11.15 19.05
C GLY A 72 -25.60 12.25 18.45
N ARG A 73 -24.85 12.94 19.27
CA ARG A 73 -23.88 13.94 18.80
C ARG A 73 -22.75 13.28 18.00
N ILE A 74 -22.20 12.19 18.52
CA ILE A 74 -21.12 11.42 17.85
C ILE A 74 -21.62 10.84 16.55
N PHE A 75 -22.81 10.23 16.53
CA PHE A 75 -23.41 9.71 15.30
C PHE A 75 -23.53 10.80 14.22
N GLY A 76 -24.02 12.00 14.59
CA GLY A 76 -24.14 13.13 13.67
C GLY A 76 -22.81 13.61 13.09
N LEU A 77 -21.68 13.41 13.80
CA LEU A 77 -20.35 13.71 13.30
C LEU A 77 -19.83 12.65 12.31
N LEU A 78 -20.24 11.40 12.47
CA LEU A 78 -19.77 10.26 11.69
C LEU A 78 -20.61 9.98 10.45
N ASP A 79 -21.93 10.11 10.57
CA ASP A 79 -22.88 9.62 9.57
C ASP A 79 -22.68 10.27 8.20
N HIS A 80 -22.90 9.49 7.16
CA HIS A 80 -22.63 9.83 5.77
C HIS A 80 -21.17 10.21 5.48
N PHE A 81 -20.22 9.83 6.37
CA PHE A 81 -18.80 10.21 6.23
C PHE A 81 -18.62 11.72 6.05
N ARG A 82 -19.48 12.48 6.68
CA ARG A 82 -19.59 13.91 6.41
C ARG A 82 -18.48 14.71 7.06
N TYR A 83 -18.23 14.53 8.34
CA TYR A 83 -17.32 15.37 9.11
C TYR A 83 -16.08 14.63 9.62
N ILE A 84 -16.30 13.53 10.34
CA ILE A 84 -15.23 12.76 10.99
C ILE A 84 -15.26 11.32 10.50
N ILE A 85 -14.13 10.83 10.04
CA ILE A 85 -13.98 9.50 9.47
C ILE A 85 -12.88 8.76 10.25
N PRO A 86 -13.20 7.83 11.14
CA PRO A 86 -12.22 6.95 11.76
C PRO A 86 -11.52 6.10 10.69
N ALA A 87 -10.28 5.71 10.95
CA ALA A 87 -9.57 4.80 10.06
C ALA A 87 -10.15 3.37 10.11
N GLY A 88 -9.65 2.52 9.22
CA GLY A 88 -10.23 1.19 9.03
C GLY A 88 -10.26 0.31 10.27
N SER A 89 -9.20 0.30 11.08
CA SER A 89 -9.16 -0.52 12.30
C SER A 89 -10.20 -0.08 13.36
N PRO A 90 -10.34 1.22 13.68
CA PRO A 90 -11.45 1.68 14.49
C PRO A 90 -12.83 1.37 13.91
N MET A 91 -13.05 1.60 12.62
CA MET A 91 -14.36 1.32 11.99
C MET A 91 -14.76 -0.15 12.09
N THR A 92 -13.83 -1.06 11.87
CA THR A 92 -14.14 -2.50 11.92
C THR A 92 -14.12 -3.06 13.33
N GLY A 93 -13.32 -2.51 14.23
CA GLY A 93 -13.02 -3.11 15.52
C GLY A 93 -13.80 -2.58 16.71
N ILE A 94 -14.19 -1.30 16.70
CA ILE A 94 -14.96 -0.72 17.83
C ILE A 94 -16.30 -1.42 17.95
N GLY A 95 -16.58 -1.97 19.15
CA GLY A 95 -17.83 -2.71 19.41
C GLY A 95 -17.95 -4.05 18.67
N ASN A 96 -16.94 -4.48 17.95
CA ASN A 96 -16.91 -5.78 17.29
C ASN A 96 -16.48 -6.87 18.27
N ASP A 97 -17.41 -7.76 18.59
CA ASP A 97 -17.22 -8.91 19.46
C ASP A 97 -17.02 -10.23 18.69
N GLN A 98 -17.06 -10.18 17.36
CA GLN A 98 -16.91 -11.36 16.47
C GLN A 98 -15.45 -11.62 16.10
N GLN A 99 -14.60 -10.59 16.14
CA GLN A 99 -13.18 -10.67 15.84
C GLN A 99 -12.38 -9.94 16.91
N ILE A 100 -11.37 -10.60 17.47
CA ILE A 100 -10.47 -10.01 18.45
C ILE A 100 -9.28 -9.40 17.71
N ALA A 101 -9.34 -8.09 17.49
CA ALA A 101 -8.34 -7.31 16.78
C ALA A 101 -8.04 -5.99 17.48
N SER A 102 -6.89 -5.39 17.18
CA SER A 102 -6.52 -4.07 17.66
C SER A 102 -7.30 -2.98 16.93
N LEU A 103 -7.54 -1.86 17.60
CA LEU A 103 -8.04 -0.62 17.00
C LEU A 103 -6.92 0.26 16.46
N SER A 104 -5.67 -0.07 16.76
CA SER A 104 -4.51 0.65 16.24
C SER A 104 -4.21 0.22 14.80
N ASN A 105 -3.97 1.19 13.94
CA ASN A 105 -3.66 0.93 12.54
C ASN A 105 -2.19 0.56 12.35
N CYS A 106 -1.32 1.12 13.19
CA CYS A 106 0.11 1.14 12.97
C CYS A 106 0.88 0.95 14.26
N PHE A 107 1.94 0.16 14.16
CA PHE A 107 2.87 -0.16 15.24
C PHE A 107 4.30 -0.01 14.74
N VAL A 108 5.21 0.30 15.66
CA VAL A 108 6.63 0.10 15.47
C VAL A 108 7.09 -0.89 16.54
N ILE A 109 7.92 -1.82 16.15
CA ILE A 109 8.57 -2.76 17.06
C ILE A 109 10.09 -2.58 17.01
N GLY A 110 10.77 -3.16 17.94
CA GLY A 110 12.22 -3.13 18.09
C GLY A 110 12.55 -3.53 19.53
N ILE A 111 13.81 -3.78 19.79
CA ILE A 111 14.26 -4.14 21.13
C ILE A 111 14.99 -2.94 21.71
N ASP A 112 14.64 -2.55 22.93
CA ASP A 112 15.41 -1.56 23.68
C ASP A 112 16.84 -2.09 23.88
N GLY A 113 17.81 -1.41 23.29
CA GLY A 113 19.20 -1.83 23.29
C GLY A 113 19.66 -2.49 21.99
N ASN A 114 20.46 -3.53 22.09
CA ASN A 114 21.08 -4.19 20.95
C ASN A 114 20.23 -5.33 20.39
N ALA A 115 19.58 -5.12 19.27
CA ALA A 115 18.76 -6.10 18.53
C ALA A 115 19.57 -6.96 17.53
N ASP A 116 20.86 -7.13 17.74
CA ASP A 116 21.78 -7.75 16.76
C ASP A 116 21.99 -9.27 16.91
N SER A 117 21.39 -9.90 17.91
CA SER A 117 21.45 -11.35 18.05
C SER A 117 20.39 -12.05 17.20
N TYR A 118 20.66 -13.31 16.79
CA TYR A 118 19.64 -14.12 16.12
C TYR A 118 18.35 -14.23 16.94
N GLY A 119 18.47 -14.41 18.25
CA GLY A 119 17.30 -14.47 19.12
C GLY A 119 16.46 -13.21 19.06
N ALA A 120 17.10 -12.05 19.09
CA ALA A 120 16.43 -10.78 18.97
C ALA A 120 15.77 -10.58 17.58
N ILE A 121 16.46 -10.91 16.51
CA ILE A 121 15.94 -10.81 15.14
C ILE A 121 14.76 -11.76 14.93
N MET A 122 14.84 -13.00 15.41
CA MET A 122 13.73 -13.96 15.31
C MET A 122 12.53 -13.53 16.14
N LYS A 123 12.78 -12.94 17.31
CA LYS A 123 11.73 -12.38 18.13
C LYS A 123 11.00 -11.21 17.45
N GLU A 124 11.71 -10.31 16.79
CA GLU A 124 11.09 -9.25 16.00
C GLU A 124 10.25 -9.80 14.86
N ASP A 125 10.70 -10.86 14.19
CA ASP A 125 9.93 -11.54 13.14
C ASP A 125 8.62 -12.12 13.67
N GLU A 126 8.67 -12.78 14.83
CA GLU A 126 7.47 -13.28 15.51
C GLU A 126 6.54 -12.13 15.94
N GLU A 127 7.06 -11.09 16.56
CA GLU A 127 6.28 -9.92 16.99
C GLU A 127 5.59 -9.24 15.79
N GLN A 128 6.28 -9.14 14.65
CA GLN A 128 5.71 -8.64 13.40
C GLN A 128 4.46 -9.43 12.98
N VAL A 129 4.56 -10.74 12.94
CA VAL A 129 3.47 -11.65 12.57
C VAL A 129 2.31 -11.56 13.58
N GLN A 130 2.60 -11.51 14.87
CA GLN A 130 1.59 -11.41 15.90
C GLN A 130 0.77 -10.10 15.81
N LEU A 131 1.40 -8.99 15.46
CA LEU A 131 0.70 -7.72 15.23
C LEU A 131 -0.11 -7.73 13.94
N MET A 132 0.45 -8.27 12.86
CA MET A 132 -0.25 -8.37 11.57
C MET A 132 -1.49 -9.27 11.68
N LYS A 133 -1.43 -10.33 12.45
CA LYS A 133 -2.57 -11.20 12.78
C LYS A 133 -3.72 -10.41 13.44
N ARG A 134 -3.42 -9.35 14.16
CA ARG A 134 -4.38 -8.45 14.82
C ARG A 134 -4.69 -7.18 14.02
N ARG A 135 -4.45 -7.19 12.69
CA ARG A 135 -4.72 -6.12 11.73
C ARG A 135 -3.77 -4.91 11.79
N GLY A 136 -2.69 -4.98 12.55
CA GLY A 136 -1.69 -3.90 12.63
C GLY A 136 -0.76 -3.87 11.41
N GLY A 137 -0.49 -2.68 10.87
CA GLY A 137 0.67 -2.42 10.04
C GLY A 137 1.91 -2.25 10.94
N VAL A 138 3.06 -2.76 10.51
CA VAL A 138 4.27 -2.79 11.34
C VAL A 138 5.42 -2.09 10.65
N GLY A 139 6.20 -1.35 11.42
CA GLY A 139 7.51 -0.83 11.00
C GLY A 139 8.59 -1.23 11.99
N HIS A 140 9.77 -1.51 11.48
CA HIS A 140 10.96 -1.64 12.33
C HIS A 140 12.25 -1.27 11.60
N ASP A 141 13.25 -0.88 12.37
CA ASP A 141 14.52 -0.37 11.89
C ASP A 141 15.59 -1.46 11.94
N LEU A 142 16.38 -1.57 10.88
CA LEU A 142 17.44 -2.56 10.73
C LEU A 142 18.82 -2.03 11.09
N SER A 143 18.93 -0.78 11.53
CA SER A 143 20.23 -0.12 11.79
C SER A 143 21.01 -0.76 12.93
N GLN A 144 20.37 -1.55 13.78
CA GLN A 144 21.00 -2.28 14.89
C GLN A 144 21.69 -3.56 14.44
N ILE A 145 21.35 -4.09 13.29
CA ILE A 145 21.94 -5.35 12.77
C ILE A 145 23.33 -5.04 12.21
N ARG A 146 24.34 -5.84 12.61
CA ARG A 146 25.72 -5.65 12.16
C ARG A 146 25.88 -5.77 10.66
N PRO A 147 26.79 -4.98 10.06
CA PRO A 147 26.99 -5.00 8.62
C PRO A 147 27.63 -6.32 8.13
N LYS A 148 27.49 -6.56 6.83
CA LYS A 148 28.08 -7.71 6.14
C LYS A 148 29.60 -7.78 6.38
N GLY A 149 30.07 -8.98 6.68
CA GLY A 149 31.49 -9.24 6.94
C GLY A 149 31.93 -8.97 8.37
N SER A 150 31.07 -8.40 9.23
CA SER A 150 31.38 -8.23 10.64
C SER A 150 31.58 -9.58 11.34
N PRO A 151 32.52 -9.72 12.28
CA PRO A 151 32.75 -10.97 12.99
C PRO A 151 31.53 -11.35 13.85
N VAL A 152 31.21 -12.65 13.84
CA VAL A 152 30.19 -13.27 14.71
C VAL A 152 30.80 -14.42 15.51
N LYS A 153 30.31 -14.59 16.72
CA LYS A 153 30.82 -15.65 17.63
C LYS A 153 30.07 -16.99 17.45
N ASN A 154 29.88 -17.38 16.19
CA ASN A 154 29.26 -18.66 15.82
C ASN A 154 30.04 -19.33 14.67
N SER A 155 29.57 -20.47 14.20
CA SER A 155 30.23 -21.25 13.13
C SER A 155 30.28 -20.55 11.76
N ALA A 156 29.50 -19.49 11.55
CA ALA A 156 29.51 -18.72 10.30
C ALA A 156 30.71 -17.74 10.21
N LEU A 157 31.33 -17.40 11.32
CA LEU A 157 32.46 -16.49 11.47
C LEU A 157 32.19 -15.04 11.10
N THR A 158 31.36 -14.78 10.07
CA THR A 158 31.01 -13.43 9.60
C THR A 158 29.52 -13.28 9.36
N SER A 159 29.04 -12.05 9.50
CA SER A 159 27.65 -11.65 9.23
C SER A 159 27.35 -11.60 7.74
N THR A 160 26.14 -11.96 7.37
CA THR A 160 25.59 -11.83 6.01
C THR A 160 25.04 -10.42 5.71
N GLY A 161 24.95 -9.54 6.71
CA GLY A 161 24.45 -8.19 6.59
C GLY A 161 22.91 -8.09 6.62
N LEU A 162 22.36 -6.98 6.13
CA LEU A 162 20.94 -6.64 6.27
C LEU A 162 20.01 -7.38 5.29
N VAL A 163 20.45 -7.61 4.07
CA VAL A 163 19.57 -8.05 2.96
C VAL A 163 18.86 -9.38 3.23
N PRO A 164 19.53 -10.42 3.76
CA PRO A 164 18.84 -11.69 4.08
C PRO A 164 17.72 -11.53 5.11
N PHE A 165 17.89 -10.63 6.07
CA PHE A 165 16.87 -10.35 7.08
C PHE A 165 15.71 -9.52 6.50
N MET A 166 15.99 -8.61 5.56
CA MET A 166 14.92 -7.92 4.82
C MET A 166 14.03 -8.92 4.06
N GLU A 167 14.63 -9.91 3.41
CA GLU A 167 13.89 -10.96 2.71
C GLU A 167 13.07 -11.80 3.68
N ARG A 168 13.63 -12.12 4.87
CA ARG A 168 12.90 -12.83 5.90
C ARG A 168 11.66 -12.10 6.36
N PHE A 169 11.78 -10.85 6.79
CA PHE A 169 10.65 -10.03 7.25
C PHE A 169 9.62 -9.80 6.16
N SER A 170 10.08 -9.61 4.92
CA SER A 170 9.20 -9.50 3.75
C SER A 170 8.40 -10.79 3.51
N ASN A 171 9.01 -11.96 3.65
CA ASN A 171 8.33 -13.24 3.50
C ASN A 171 7.28 -13.45 4.58
N SER A 172 7.61 -13.17 5.84
CA SER A 172 6.67 -13.27 6.96
C SER A 172 5.43 -12.39 6.75
N THR A 173 5.61 -11.19 6.18
CA THR A 173 4.47 -10.31 5.82
C THR A 173 3.52 -10.96 4.82
N ARG A 174 4.04 -11.72 3.85
CA ARG A 174 3.22 -12.36 2.82
C ARG A 174 2.45 -13.57 3.33
N GLU A 175 2.89 -14.16 4.42
CA GLU A 175 2.24 -15.32 5.04
C GLU A 175 0.95 -14.93 5.78
N VAL A 176 0.88 -13.69 6.27
CA VAL A 176 -0.26 -13.23 7.07
C VAL A 176 -1.34 -12.64 6.18
N ALA A 177 -2.47 -13.32 6.11
CA ALA A 177 -3.70 -12.79 5.50
C ALA A 177 -4.50 -11.97 6.51
N GLN A 178 -4.99 -10.81 6.09
CA GLN A 178 -5.81 -9.90 6.89
C GLN A 178 -7.17 -9.69 6.22
N ASP A 179 -7.96 -10.73 6.06
CA ASP A 179 -9.29 -10.68 5.43
C ASP A 179 -9.26 -9.95 4.07
N GLY A 180 -8.49 -10.50 3.13
CA GLY A 180 -8.31 -9.93 1.79
C GLY A 180 -7.31 -8.76 1.71
N ARG A 181 -6.66 -8.40 2.81
CA ARG A 181 -5.49 -7.50 2.81
C ARG A 181 -4.22 -8.28 3.08
N ARG A 182 -3.13 -7.88 2.45
CA ARG A 182 -1.79 -8.33 2.85
C ARG A 182 -1.36 -7.56 4.10
N GLY A 183 -0.51 -8.16 4.92
CA GLY A 183 0.20 -7.45 5.96
C GLY A 183 0.95 -6.26 5.36
N ALA A 184 1.10 -5.18 6.11
CA ALA A 184 1.85 -4.00 5.71
C ALA A 184 3.10 -3.85 6.58
N LEU A 185 4.25 -3.72 5.94
CA LEU A 185 5.56 -3.64 6.59
C LEU A 185 6.36 -2.45 6.09
N MET A 186 6.99 -1.72 7.02
CA MET A 186 8.06 -0.76 6.75
C MET A 186 9.37 -1.30 7.31
N LEU A 187 10.39 -1.37 6.47
CA LEU A 187 11.77 -1.57 6.88
C LEU A 187 12.56 -0.29 6.64
N SER A 188 13.25 0.19 7.66
CA SER A 188 14.09 1.37 7.57
C SER A 188 15.54 1.08 7.96
N VAL A 189 16.44 1.90 7.46
CA VAL A 189 17.86 1.89 7.85
C VAL A 189 18.39 3.31 7.87
N SER A 190 19.29 3.60 8.82
CA SER A 190 20.05 4.86 8.82
C SER A 190 21.06 4.89 7.66
N ILE A 191 21.18 6.04 7.01
CA ILE A 191 22.20 6.27 5.99
C ILE A 191 23.63 6.10 6.56
N LYS A 192 23.80 6.23 7.88
CA LYS A 192 25.07 5.99 8.58
C LYS A 192 25.51 4.53 8.58
N HIS A 193 24.58 3.61 8.36
CA HIS A 193 24.88 2.18 8.39
C HIS A 193 25.73 1.76 7.18
N PRO A 194 26.82 0.98 7.35
CA PRO A 194 27.68 0.57 6.25
C PRO A 194 26.99 -0.23 5.14
N ASP A 195 25.91 -0.94 5.44
CA ASP A 195 25.11 -1.70 4.47
C ASP A 195 23.95 -0.89 3.87
N SER A 196 23.88 0.42 4.08
CA SER A 196 22.79 1.24 3.56
C SER A 196 22.68 1.19 2.03
N GLU A 197 23.80 1.10 1.31
CA GLU A 197 23.80 0.95 -0.15
C GLU A 197 23.16 -0.38 -0.58
N ALA A 198 23.50 -1.47 0.06
CA ALA A 198 22.88 -2.78 -0.21
C ALA A 198 21.38 -2.77 0.10
N PHE A 199 20.96 -2.09 1.16
CA PHE A 199 19.55 -1.87 1.50
C PHE A 199 18.82 -1.08 0.42
N ILE A 200 19.40 0.02 -0.06
CA ILE A 200 18.85 0.86 -1.13
C ILE A 200 18.65 0.07 -2.42
N ASP A 201 19.56 -0.84 -2.75
CA ASP A 201 19.52 -1.67 -3.95
C ASP A 201 18.69 -2.96 -3.80
N ALA A 202 18.24 -3.30 -2.60
CA ALA A 202 17.63 -4.60 -2.32
C ALA A 202 16.38 -4.89 -3.16
N LYS A 203 15.58 -3.87 -3.48
CA LYS A 203 14.35 -4.00 -4.28
C LYS A 203 14.57 -3.77 -5.79
N MET A 204 15.77 -3.46 -6.20
CA MET A 204 16.11 -3.32 -7.63
C MET A 204 16.16 -4.68 -8.35
N THR A 205 16.29 -5.75 -7.61
CA THR A 205 16.18 -7.11 -8.15
C THR A 205 14.71 -7.51 -8.11
N GLU A 206 14.15 -7.83 -9.27
CA GLU A 206 12.74 -8.26 -9.40
C GLU A 206 12.44 -9.46 -8.49
N GLY A 207 11.33 -9.42 -7.81
CA GLY A 207 10.87 -10.49 -6.91
C GLY A 207 11.49 -10.50 -5.52
N LYS A 208 12.41 -9.57 -5.20
CA LYS A 208 13.00 -9.47 -3.86
C LYS A 208 12.28 -8.44 -2.98
N VAL A 209 12.14 -8.74 -1.69
CA VAL A 209 11.58 -7.86 -0.65
C VAL A 209 10.22 -7.27 -1.06
N THR A 210 9.37 -8.08 -1.68
CA THR A 210 8.08 -7.64 -2.24
C THR A 210 7.00 -7.39 -1.18
N GLY A 211 7.19 -7.90 0.03
CA GLY A 211 6.26 -7.75 1.15
C GLY A 211 6.55 -6.56 2.07
N ALA A 212 7.51 -5.71 1.75
CA ALA A 212 7.88 -4.57 2.58
C ALA A 212 8.03 -3.29 1.76
N ASN A 213 7.62 -2.16 2.32
CA ASN A 213 8.09 -0.84 1.92
C ASN A 213 9.45 -0.60 2.58
N VAL A 214 10.35 0.02 1.85
CA VAL A 214 11.69 0.33 2.37
C VAL A 214 11.95 1.83 2.33
N SER A 215 12.52 2.36 3.41
CA SER A 215 12.88 3.77 3.51
C SER A 215 14.25 3.95 4.13
N VAL A 216 15.00 4.91 3.62
CA VAL A 216 16.29 5.29 4.18
C VAL A 216 16.14 6.53 5.05
N LYS A 217 16.70 6.46 6.26
CA LYS A 217 16.74 7.57 7.21
C LYS A 217 17.97 8.42 6.93
N ILE A 218 17.74 9.62 6.39
CA ILE A 218 18.78 10.53 5.94
C ILE A 218 18.95 11.65 6.97
N ASP A 219 20.19 11.87 7.41
CA ASP A 219 20.53 12.99 8.28
C ASP A 219 20.94 14.24 7.51
N ASP A 220 20.93 15.39 8.18
CA ASP A 220 21.30 16.67 7.59
C ASP A 220 22.78 16.72 7.14
N GLY A 221 23.65 16.02 7.86
CA GLY A 221 25.07 15.91 7.50
C GLY A 221 25.27 15.21 6.16
N PHE A 222 24.54 14.11 5.92
CA PHE A 222 24.56 13.42 4.63
C PHE A 222 24.04 14.31 3.51
N MET A 223 22.92 15.00 3.71
CA MET A 223 22.37 15.90 2.68
C MET A 223 23.34 17.00 2.29
N ARG A 224 24.00 17.64 3.28
CA ARG A 224 25.02 18.65 3.00
C ARG A 224 26.21 18.06 2.24
N CYS A 225 26.74 16.93 2.67
CA CYS A 225 27.83 16.25 1.97
C CYS A 225 27.45 15.86 0.53
N ALA A 226 26.22 15.38 0.32
CA ALA A 226 25.73 15.01 -1.01
C ALA A 226 25.63 16.23 -1.94
N ILE A 227 25.11 17.35 -1.45
CA ILE A 227 24.97 18.60 -2.24
C ILE A 227 26.33 19.22 -2.53
N GLU A 228 27.24 19.22 -1.56
CA GLU A 228 28.56 19.88 -1.66
C GLU A 228 29.63 18.96 -2.27
N GLY A 229 29.31 17.71 -2.56
CA GLY A 229 30.29 16.76 -3.12
C GLY A 229 31.37 16.31 -2.15
N ARG A 230 31.05 16.35 -0.84
CA ARG A 230 31.98 15.94 0.22
C ARG A 230 31.84 14.48 0.59
N PRO A 231 32.90 13.82 1.08
CA PRO A 231 32.80 12.47 1.63
C PRO A 231 31.93 12.46 2.90
N TYR A 232 31.27 11.33 3.13
CA TYR A 232 30.44 11.09 4.31
C TYR A 232 30.90 9.82 5.01
N ARG A 233 30.91 9.84 6.34
CA ARG A 233 31.36 8.74 7.16
C ARG A 233 30.19 7.87 7.61
N GLN A 234 30.24 6.61 7.28
CA GLN A 234 29.37 5.56 7.82
C GLN A 234 30.08 4.84 8.95
N GLN A 235 29.31 4.33 9.88
CA GLN A 235 29.83 3.61 11.04
C GLN A 235 28.83 2.60 11.61
N TYR A 236 29.37 1.63 12.34
CA TYR A 236 28.56 0.71 13.13
C TYR A 236 29.24 0.42 14.49
N PRO A 237 28.51 0.43 15.61
CA PRO A 237 27.11 0.91 15.74
C PRO A 237 26.96 2.36 15.32
N ILE A 238 25.80 2.70 14.76
CA ILE A 238 25.59 4.00 14.12
C ILE A 238 25.69 5.20 15.07
N ASP A 239 25.38 5.00 16.35
CA ASP A 239 25.41 6.04 17.40
C ASP A 239 26.58 5.89 18.37
N ALA A 240 27.54 4.98 18.12
CA ALA A 240 28.66 4.74 19.01
C ALA A 240 29.71 5.87 18.93
N GLU A 241 30.17 6.34 20.07
CA GLU A 241 31.33 7.26 20.11
C GLU A 241 32.62 6.60 19.59
N LYS A 242 32.75 5.29 19.84
CA LYS A 242 33.85 4.44 19.35
C LYS A 242 33.26 3.28 18.54
N PRO A 243 33.04 3.48 17.27
CA PRO A 243 32.46 2.45 16.41
C PRO A 243 33.42 1.29 16.19
N LEU A 244 32.84 0.10 15.96
CA LEU A 244 33.59 -1.11 15.61
C LEU A 244 34.03 -1.11 14.15
N THR A 245 33.26 -0.44 13.28
CA THR A 245 33.52 -0.35 11.85
C THR A 245 33.25 1.08 11.38
N GLU A 246 34.14 1.58 10.54
CA GLU A 246 34.01 2.89 9.89
C GLU A 246 34.27 2.75 8.39
N LYS A 247 33.54 3.52 7.61
CA LYS A 247 33.67 3.54 6.15
C LYS A 247 33.41 4.96 5.63
N GLU A 248 34.32 5.48 4.85
CA GLU A 248 34.13 6.72 4.13
C GLU A 248 33.51 6.42 2.76
N ILE A 249 32.46 7.14 2.37
CA ILE A 249 31.74 6.99 1.10
C ILE A 249 31.63 8.32 0.37
N ASN A 250 31.40 8.24 -0.94
CA ASN A 250 31.02 9.38 -1.76
C ASN A 250 29.52 9.66 -1.57
N ALA A 251 29.17 10.67 -0.79
CA ALA A 251 27.79 11.02 -0.48
C ALA A 251 26.97 11.38 -1.75
N ALA A 252 27.56 12.12 -2.68
CA ALA A 252 26.88 12.50 -3.92
C ALA A 252 26.55 11.28 -4.80
N ALA A 253 27.44 10.30 -4.85
CA ALA A 253 27.22 9.06 -5.61
C ALA A 253 26.11 8.22 -4.98
N LEU A 254 26.08 8.07 -3.66
CA LEU A 254 25.02 7.34 -2.96
C LEU A 254 23.67 8.06 -3.09
N TRP A 255 23.64 9.38 -2.98
CA TRP A 255 22.43 10.16 -3.20
C TRP A 255 21.89 10.01 -4.62
N LYS A 256 22.78 10.05 -5.62
CA LYS A 256 22.39 9.80 -7.02
C LYS A 256 21.77 8.41 -7.20
N LYS A 257 22.28 7.39 -6.50
CA LYS A 257 21.71 6.05 -6.50
C LYS A 257 20.30 6.02 -5.88
N ILE A 258 20.09 6.69 -4.75
CA ILE A 258 18.76 6.82 -4.11
C ILE A 258 17.77 7.44 -5.09
N VAL A 259 18.14 8.56 -5.72
CA VAL A 259 17.33 9.26 -6.72
C VAL A 259 17.01 8.37 -7.92
N HIS A 260 18.01 7.68 -8.46
CA HIS A 260 17.83 6.75 -9.58
C HIS A 260 16.87 5.61 -9.24
N ASN A 261 17.06 4.97 -8.08
CA ASN A 261 16.23 3.84 -7.66
C ASN A 261 14.77 4.30 -7.43
N ALA A 262 14.56 5.45 -6.81
CA ALA A 262 13.23 6.03 -6.62
C ALA A 262 12.57 6.37 -7.96
N TRP A 263 13.30 6.94 -8.90
CA TRP A 263 12.82 7.23 -10.25
C TRP A 263 12.43 5.96 -11.01
N LYS A 264 13.23 4.90 -10.87
CA LYS A 264 13.04 3.63 -11.58
C LYS A 264 11.94 2.75 -10.98
N SER A 265 11.86 2.67 -9.64
CA SER A 265 11.01 1.70 -8.93
C SER A 265 10.14 2.30 -7.80
N ALA A 266 10.14 3.62 -7.64
CA ALA A 266 9.46 4.35 -6.56
C ALA A 266 9.95 4.00 -5.14
N GLU A 267 11.08 3.31 -5.01
CA GLU A 267 11.71 2.97 -3.72
C GLU A 267 13.25 3.05 -3.84
N PRO A 268 13.95 3.40 -2.75
CA PRO A 268 13.45 3.59 -1.38
C PRO A 268 12.70 4.91 -1.20
N GLY A 269 11.83 4.96 -0.19
CA GLY A 269 11.33 6.22 0.36
C GLY A 269 12.43 6.93 1.14
N VAL A 270 12.28 8.23 1.33
CA VAL A 270 13.24 9.07 2.05
C VAL A 270 12.57 9.62 3.31
N LEU A 271 13.21 9.41 4.45
CA LEU A 271 12.86 10.00 5.74
C LEU A 271 13.96 10.97 6.15
N PHE A 272 13.62 12.24 6.31
CA PHE A 272 14.55 13.25 6.79
C PHE A 272 14.64 13.17 8.31
N TRP A 273 15.54 12.32 8.76
CA TRP A 273 15.54 11.83 10.13
C TRP A 273 15.85 12.90 11.16
N ASP A 274 16.78 13.80 10.89
CA ASP A 274 17.09 14.91 11.80
C ASP A 274 15.90 15.87 11.94
N THR A 275 15.16 16.11 10.87
CA THR A 275 13.93 16.90 10.90
C THR A 275 12.85 16.20 11.76
N ILE A 276 12.68 14.89 11.60
CA ILE A 276 11.76 14.10 12.41
C ILE A 276 12.11 14.21 13.89
N LEU A 277 13.36 13.97 14.26
CA LEU A 277 13.79 13.97 15.67
C LEU A 277 13.74 15.37 16.30
N ARG A 278 14.17 16.38 15.56
CA ARG A 278 14.16 17.78 16.04
C ARG A 278 12.78 18.27 16.39
N GLU A 279 11.77 17.90 15.60
CA GLU A 279 10.38 18.32 15.76
C GLU A 279 9.58 17.40 16.69
N SER A 280 10.08 16.20 16.96
CA SER A 280 9.36 15.18 17.72
C SER A 280 9.17 15.54 19.19
N ILE A 281 7.95 15.67 19.62
CA ILE A 281 7.63 15.87 21.05
C ILE A 281 7.87 14.59 21.86
N PRO A 282 7.50 13.39 21.41
CA PRO A 282 7.80 12.15 22.13
C PRO A 282 9.29 11.95 22.43
N ASP A 283 10.19 12.41 21.57
CA ASP A 283 11.64 12.32 21.80
C ASP A 283 12.14 13.21 22.95
N CYS A 284 11.35 14.17 23.42
CA CYS A 284 11.60 14.84 24.71
C CYS A 284 11.59 13.86 25.89
N TYR A 285 10.98 12.70 25.71
CA TYR A 285 10.88 11.61 26.68
C TYR A 285 11.68 10.38 26.25
N ALA A 286 12.73 10.54 25.43
CA ALA A 286 13.51 9.43 24.87
C ALA A 286 14.10 8.51 25.95
N ASP A 287 14.60 9.07 27.05
CA ASP A 287 15.16 8.35 28.20
C ASP A 287 14.09 7.59 29.00
N LEU A 288 12.82 7.94 28.82
CA LEU A 288 11.65 7.24 29.40
C LEU A 288 11.04 6.20 28.45
N GLY A 289 11.76 5.83 27.40
CA GLY A 289 11.34 4.80 26.44
C GLY A 289 10.59 5.29 25.20
N PHE A 290 10.53 6.60 24.93
CA PHE A 290 9.82 7.19 23.79
C PHE A 290 10.74 7.65 22.65
N ARG A 291 11.94 7.11 22.55
CA ARG A 291 12.84 7.38 21.44
C ARG A 291 12.28 6.85 20.11
N THR A 292 12.07 7.71 19.15
CA THR A 292 11.63 7.36 17.80
C THR A 292 12.73 6.58 17.06
N VAL A 293 12.37 5.44 16.48
CA VAL A 293 13.32 4.57 15.76
C VAL A 293 12.93 4.27 14.32
N SER A 294 11.64 4.29 13.99
CA SER A 294 11.12 4.02 12.65
C SER A 294 9.77 4.68 12.44
N THR A 295 9.11 4.34 11.35
CA THR A 295 7.75 4.79 11.05
C THR A 295 6.85 3.58 10.76
N ASN A 296 5.54 3.83 10.75
CA ASN A 296 4.56 2.90 10.19
C ASN A 296 4.76 2.72 8.67
N PRO A 297 4.08 1.76 8.02
CA PRO A 297 4.27 1.45 6.59
C PRO A 297 4.09 2.62 5.62
N CYS A 298 3.22 3.57 5.95
CA CYS A 298 2.96 4.75 5.09
C CYS A 298 3.79 5.98 5.45
N GLY A 299 4.59 5.92 6.53
CA GLY A 299 5.55 6.95 6.91
C GLY A 299 4.99 8.17 7.66
N GLU A 300 3.68 8.24 7.91
CA GLU A 300 3.07 9.40 8.57
C GLU A 300 3.20 9.41 10.09
N ILE A 301 3.62 8.30 10.70
CA ILE A 301 3.72 8.21 12.16
C ILE A 301 5.11 7.70 12.55
N PRO A 302 6.04 8.60 12.88
CA PRO A 302 7.28 8.23 13.56
C PRO A 302 6.96 7.72 14.96
N LEU A 303 7.47 6.56 15.31
CA LEU A 303 7.14 5.86 16.56
C LEU A 303 8.39 5.32 17.26
N CYS A 304 8.30 5.24 18.57
CA CYS A 304 9.20 4.45 19.39
C CYS A 304 8.78 2.96 19.39
N PRO A 305 9.66 2.03 19.80
CA PRO A 305 9.31 0.63 19.92
C PRO A 305 8.10 0.39 20.81
N TYR A 306 7.20 -0.47 20.35
CA TYR A 306 5.98 -0.89 21.06
C TYR A 306 4.93 0.20 21.25
N ASP A 307 5.08 1.34 20.59
CA ASP A 307 4.02 2.33 20.51
C ASP A 307 3.17 2.14 19.26
N SER A 308 2.02 2.77 19.27
CA SER A 308 1.01 2.61 18.23
C SER A 308 0.22 3.90 18.07
N CYS A 309 -0.49 4.01 16.95
CA CYS A 309 -1.36 5.14 16.72
C CYS A 309 -2.73 4.70 16.18
N ARG A 310 -3.75 5.39 16.64
CA ARG A 310 -5.13 5.31 16.15
C ARG A 310 -5.38 6.55 15.35
N LEU A 311 -6.06 6.39 14.22
CA LEU A 311 -6.23 7.43 13.23
C LEU A 311 -7.69 7.78 13.01
N LEU A 312 -7.95 9.06 12.79
CA LEU A 312 -9.15 9.56 12.16
C LEU A 312 -8.83 10.76 11.27
N ALA A 313 -9.69 11.01 10.30
CA ALA A 313 -9.56 12.15 9.40
C ALA A 313 -10.80 13.05 9.49
N ILE A 314 -10.58 14.34 9.36
CA ILE A 314 -11.63 15.36 9.26
C ILE A 314 -11.81 15.70 7.79
N ASN A 315 -13.04 15.61 7.31
CA ASN A 315 -13.38 15.89 5.92
C ASN A 315 -13.48 17.40 5.70
N LEU A 316 -12.40 18.00 5.22
CA LEU A 316 -12.27 19.45 5.06
C LEU A 316 -13.32 20.04 4.11
N TYR A 317 -13.72 19.30 3.08
CA TYR A 317 -14.74 19.77 2.13
C TYR A 317 -16.06 20.14 2.81
N SER A 318 -16.45 19.42 3.84
CA SER A 318 -17.72 19.60 4.56
C SER A 318 -17.83 20.91 5.33
N TYR A 319 -16.74 21.64 5.47
CA TYR A 319 -16.69 22.95 6.15
C TYR A 319 -16.72 24.12 5.17
N VAL A 320 -16.77 23.86 3.88
CA VAL A 320 -16.93 24.91 2.85
C VAL A 320 -18.41 25.20 2.68
N LYS A 321 -18.81 26.42 3.02
CA LYS A 321 -20.15 26.94 2.74
C LYS A 321 -20.18 27.47 1.32
N ASN A 322 -21.30 27.28 0.61
CA ASN A 322 -21.48 27.70 -0.78
C ASN A 322 -20.34 27.25 -1.72
N PRO A 323 -20.00 25.95 -1.73
CA PRO A 323 -18.87 25.46 -2.47
C PRO A 323 -18.99 25.75 -3.97
N PHE A 324 -17.87 26.03 -4.61
CA PHE A 324 -17.75 26.33 -6.03
C PHE A 324 -18.50 27.59 -6.51
N THR A 325 -18.79 28.50 -5.61
CA THR A 325 -19.39 29.80 -5.90
C THR A 325 -18.48 30.96 -5.50
N SER A 326 -18.78 32.18 -5.94
CA SER A 326 -18.04 33.37 -5.52
C SER A 326 -18.18 33.68 -4.02
N GLU A 327 -19.17 33.12 -3.37
CA GLU A 327 -19.46 33.29 -1.92
C GLU A 327 -18.89 32.12 -1.08
N ALA A 328 -18.09 31.27 -1.69
CA ALA A 328 -17.51 30.14 -0.98
C ALA A 328 -16.61 30.60 0.19
N VAL A 329 -16.86 30.05 1.37
CA VAL A 329 -16.13 30.40 2.59
C VAL A 329 -15.96 29.16 3.47
N PHE A 330 -14.82 29.06 4.16
CA PHE A 330 -14.57 27.99 5.11
C PHE A 330 -15.10 28.36 6.50
N ASP A 331 -15.91 27.49 7.09
CA ASP A 331 -16.49 27.70 8.41
C ASP A 331 -15.50 27.30 9.51
N PHE A 332 -14.64 28.22 9.89
CA PHE A 332 -13.62 27.97 10.91
C PHE A 332 -14.20 27.71 12.30
N ASP A 333 -15.34 28.31 12.66
CA ASP A 333 -15.93 28.12 13.98
C ASP A 333 -16.47 26.70 14.14
N LEU A 334 -17.21 26.21 13.15
CA LEU A 334 -17.67 24.81 13.11
C LEU A 334 -16.47 23.84 13.07
N PHE A 335 -15.47 24.18 12.28
CA PHE A 335 -14.26 23.36 12.17
C PHE A 335 -13.53 23.24 13.50
N ARG A 336 -13.30 24.34 14.24
CA ARG A 336 -12.69 24.31 15.58
C ARG A 336 -13.48 23.44 16.56
N GLU A 337 -14.79 23.58 16.56
CA GLU A 337 -15.69 22.78 17.42
C GLU A 337 -15.52 21.28 17.10
N HIS A 338 -15.57 20.92 15.83
CA HIS A 338 -15.45 19.52 15.41
C HIS A 338 -14.04 18.94 15.61
N VAL A 339 -13.00 19.73 15.47
CA VAL A 339 -11.63 19.31 15.80
C VAL A 339 -11.51 18.98 17.29
N ALA A 340 -12.05 19.81 18.16
CA ALA A 340 -12.04 19.54 19.59
C ALA A 340 -12.77 18.22 19.93
N LEU A 341 -13.91 17.96 19.31
CA LEU A 341 -14.64 16.70 19.46
C LEU A 341 -13.89 15.51 18.86
N ALA A 342 -13.25 15.68 17.72
CA ALA A 342 -12.44 14.65 17.09
C ALA A 342 -11.26 14.22 17.98
N GLN A 343 -10.55 15.17 18.57
CA GLN A 343 -9.45 14.88 19.51
C GLN A 343 -9.97 14.14 20.74
N ARG A 344 -11.13 14.55 21.24
CA ARG A 344 -11.80 13.89 22.36
C ARG A 344 -12.20 12.45 22.02
N MET A 345 -12.80 12.23 20.85
CA MET A 345 -13.15 10.90 20.38
C MET A 345 -11.91 9.99 20.21
N MET A 346 -10.79 10.54 19.76
CA MET A 346 -9.55 9.77 19.65
C MET A 346 -9.03 9.31 21.01
N ASP A 347 -9.13 10.14 22.04
CA ASP A 347 -8.77 9.73 23.40
C ASP A 347 -9.71 8.63 23.93
N ASP A 348 -10.99 8.69 23.61
CA ASP A 348 -11.95 7.61 23.90
C ASP A 348 -11.58 6.31 23.19
N ILE A 349 -11.13 6.39 21.95
CA ILE A 349 -10.66 5.21 21.18
C ILE A 349 -9.42 4.59 21.81
N ILE A 350 -8.56 5.37 22.47
CA ILE A 350 -7.46 4.82 23.27
C ILE A 350 -7.96 3.96 24.42
N ASP A 351 -8.98 4.41 25.15
CA ASP A 351 -9.59 3.60 26.22
C ASP A 351 -10.22 2.32 25.66
N LEU A 352 -10.88 2.41 24.51
CA LEU A 352 -11.40 1.24 23.80
C LEU A 352 -10.28 0.29 23.34
N GLU A 353 -9.13 0.83 22.89
CA GLU A 353 -7.97 0.01 22.55
C GLU A 353 -7.41 -0.73 23.77
N LEU A 354 -7.32 -0.08 24.91
CA LEU A 354 -6.89 -0.74 26.15
C LEU A 354 -7.83 -1.88 26.52
N GLU A 355 -9.14 -1.72 26.36
CA GLU A 355 -10.12 -2.80 26.52
C GLU A 355 -9.91 -3.93 25.49
N LYS A 356 -9.56 -3.60 24.23
CA LYS A 356 -9.22 -4.61 23.21
C LYS A 356 -7.94 -5.38 23.56
N ILE A 357 -6.95 -4.71 24.12
CA ILE A 357 -5.73 -5.37 24.60
C ILE A 357 -6.07 -6.35 25.73
N ASP A 358 -6.96 -6.00 26.65
CA ASP A 358 -7.46 -6.93 27.67
C ASP A 358 -8.08 -8.19 27.05
N LEU A 359 -8.88 -8.03 25.99
CA LEU A 359 -9.49 -9.16 25.30
C LEU A 359 -8.45 -10.00 24.56
N ILE A 360 -7.44 -9.39 23.95
CA ILE A 360 -6.34 -10.07 23.28
C ILE A 360 -5.54 -10.90 24.28
N GLU A 361 -5.17 -10.33 25.44
CA GLU A 361 -4.45 -11.03 26.49
C GLU A 361 -5.24 -12.24 27.02
N LYS A 362 -6.52 -12.08 27.31
CA LYS A 362 -7.42 -13.18 27.71
C LYS A 362 -7.52 -14.26 26.63
N LYS A 363 -7.55 -13.87 25.36
CA LYS A 363 -7.55 -14.85 24.25
C LYS A 363 -6.27 -15.65 24.22
N ILE A 364 -5.11 -15.00 24.38
CA ILE A 364 -3.80 -15.66 24.42
C ILE A 364 -3.74 -16.64 25.60
N GLU A 365 -4.18 -16.21 26.79
CA GLU A 365 -4.22 -17.06 27.99
C GLU A 365 -5.07 -18.31 27.78
N SER A 366 -6.20 -18.19 27.09
CA SER A 366 -7.14 -19.26 26.83
C SER A 366 -6.74 -20.21 25.70
N ASP A 367 -5.75 -19.86 24.88
CA ASP A 367 -5.33 -20.74 23.80
C ASP A 367 -4.69 -22.03 24.33
N PRO A 368 -5.00 -23.20 23.74
CA PRO A 368 -4.51 -24.48 24.20
C PRO A 368 -3.07 -24.75 23.73
N GLN A 369 -2.20 -23.76 23.83
CA GLN A 369 -0.78 -23.83 23.48
C GLN A 369 0.07 -23.85 24.74
N ASP A 370 1.31 -24.30 24.59
CA ASP A 370 2.30 -24.25 25.65
C ASP A 370 2.59 -22.81 26.07
N GLU A 371 2.80 -22.58 27.37
CA GLU A 371 3.10 -21.24 27.92
C GLU A 371 4.36 -20.63 27.29
N GLU A 372 5.33 -21.44 26.90
CA GLU A 372 6.54 -21.00 26.25
C GLU A 372 6.22 -20.41 24.86
N VAL A 373 5.28 -21.01 24.12
CA VAL A 373 4.84 -20.52 22.79
C VAL A 373 4.05 -19.22 22.93
N LYS A 374 3.15 -19.11 23.92
CA LYS A 374 2.32 -17.92 24.15
C LYS A 374 3.11 -16.69 24.61
N ARG A 375 4.27 -16.89 25.23
CA ARG A 375 5.02 -15.86 25.95
C ARG A 375 5.37 -14.64 25.12
N THR A 376 5.81 -14.81 23.87
CA THR A 376 6.24 -13.69 23.02
C THR A 376 5.05 -12.78 22.68
N GLU A 377 3.93 -13.34 22.28
CA GLU A 377 2.71 -12.54 21.97
C GLU A 377 2.18 -11.83 23.21
N TYR A 378 2.09 -12.53 24.34
CA TYR A 378 1.60 -11.94 25.58
C TYR A 378 2.47 -10.75 26.04
N ARG A 379 3.78 -10.92 26.07
CA ARG A 379 4.72 -9.83 26.44
C ARG A 379 4.71 -8.68 25.45
N LEU A 380 4.50 -8.95 24.18
CA LEU A 380 4.33 -7.91 23.16
C LEU A 380 3.16 -6.99 23.50
N TRP A 381 2.00 -7.55 23.83
CA TRP A 381 0.81 -6.78 24.20
C TRP A 381 0.94 -6.06 25.53
N GLU A 382 1.64 -6.62 26.49
CA GLU A 382 1.97 -5.91 27.75
C GLU A 382 2.80 -4.65 27.49
N LYS A 383 3.81 -4.73 26.60
CA LYS A 383 4.63 -3.58 26.22
C LYS A 383 3.81 -2.53 25.46
N ILE A 384 2.94 -2.95 24.56
CA ILE A 384 2.04 -2.06 23.81
C ILE A 384 1.05 -1.39 24.77
N ARG A 385 0.47 -2.12 25.72
CA ARG A 385 -0.37 -1.57 26.77
C ARG A 385 0.35 -0.45 27.55
N HIS A 386 1.57 -0.75 27.96
CA HIS A 386 2.37 0.21 28.74
C HIS A 386 2.59 1.52 27.96
N LYS A 387 3.06 1.43 26.71
CA LYS A 387 3.28 2.61 25.85
C LYS A 387 1.98 3.36 25.57
N THR A 388 0.92 2.65 25.23
CA THR A 388 -0.39 3.24 24.96
C THR A 388 -0.95 4.01 26.16
N SER A 389 -0.84 3.44 27.36
CA SER A 389 -1.32 4.08 28.60
C SER A 389 -0.47 5.26 29.03
N GLN A 390 0.85 5.20 28.86
CA GLN A 390 1.78 6.27 29.27
C GLN A 390 1.73 7.48 28.35
N GLY A 391 1.67 7.29 27.05
CA GLY A 391 1.72 8.38 26.08
C GLY A 391 0.35 8.83 25.58
N ARG A 392 -0.60 7.92 25.43
CA ARG A 392 -1.93 8.19 24.87
C ARG A 392 -1.86 8.95 23.54
N ARG A 393 -1.07 8.42 22.62
CA ARG A 393 -0.81 9.00 21.30
C ARG A 393 -2.04 8.93 20.41
N THR A 394 -2.37 10.01 19.74
CA THR A 394 -3.47 10.10 18.77
C THR A 394 -2.97 10.56 17.39
N GLY A 395 -3.75 10.31 16.37
CA GLY A 395 -3.48 10.74 15.00
C GLY A 395 -4.71 11.38 14.36
N VAL A 396 -5.04 12.58 14.79
CA VAL A 396 -6.07 13.40 14.14
C VAL A 396 -5.47 14.03 12.88
N GLY A 397 -6.10 13.78 11.76
CA GLY A 397 -5.65 14.29 10.46
C GLY A 397 -6.81 14.83 9.64
N ILE A 398 -6.52 14.99 8.35
CA ILE A 398 -7.43 15.57 7.37
C ILE A 398 -7.61 14.65 6.17
N THR A 399 -8.71 14.84 5.45
CA THR A 399 -8.94 14.34 4.10
C THR A 399 -9.63 15.42 3.29
N ALA A 400 -9.67 15.28 1.98
CA ALA A 400 -10.30 16.21 1.05
C ALA A 400 -9.62 17.60 0.92
N GLU A 401 -8.30 17.69 1.15
CA GLU A 401 -7.57 18.95 0.97
C GLU A 401 -7.75 19.51 -0.44
N GLY A 402 -7.57 18.68 -1.46
CA GLY A 402 -7.71 19.10 -2.86
C GLY A 402 -9.11 19.61 -3.19
N ASP A 403 -10.14 18.91 -2.75
CA ASP A 403 -11.53 19.32 -2.99
C ASP A 403 -11.94 20.57 -2.19
N MET A 404 -11.44 20.71 -0.97
CA MET A 404 -11.66 21.92 -0.17
C MET A 404 -11.10 23.15 -0.91
N LEU A 405 -9.86 23.08 -1.37
CA LEU A 405 -9.22 24.18 -2.10
C LEU A 405 -9.98 24.50 -3.39
N ALA A 406 -10.35 23.49 -4.16
CA ALA A 406 -11.13 23.67 -5.38
C ALA A 406 -12.48 24.32 -5.11
N ALA A 407 -13.18 23.88 -4.06
CA ALA A 407 -14.49 24.43 -3.68
C ALA A 407 -14.42 25.91 -3.27
N LEU A 408 -13.27 26.36 -2.76
CA LEU A 408 -12.98 27.75 -2.40
C LEU A 408 -12.44 28.57 -3.58
N GLY A 409 -12.26 27.97 -4.76
CA GLY A 409 -11.66 28.63 -5.91
C GLY A 409 -10.14 28.82 -5.81
N LEU A 410 -9.49 28.08 -4.92
CA LEU A 410 -8.04 28.10 -4.73
C LEU A 410 -7.39 26.95 -5.52
N ARG A 411 -6.46 27.30 -6.39
CA ARG A 411 -5.79 26.26 -7.21
C ARG A 411 -4.69 25.57 -6.41
N TYR A 412 -4.83 24.28 -6.23
CA TYR A 412 -3.79 23.44 -5.62
C TYR A 412 -2.45 23.61 -6.37
N GLY A 413 -1.36 23.79 -5.64
CA GLY A 413 -0.04 24.04 -6.22
C GLY A 413 0.29 25.53 -6.43
N THR A 414 -0.46 26.43 -5.79
CA THR A 414 -0.17 27.86 -5.76
C THR A 414 0.20 28.32 -4.35
N GLN A 415 0.85 29.48 -4.23
CA GLN A 415 1.18 30.04 -2.92
C GLN A 415 -0.07 30.42 -2.13
N GLU A 416 -1.08 30.96 -2.80
CA GLU A 416 -2.34 31.33 -2.16
C GLU A 416 -3.07 30.12 -1.56
N ALA A 417 -3.15 29.02 -2.31
CA ALA A 417 -3.70 27.77 -1.81
C ALA A 417 -2.88 27.19 -0.65
N THR A 418 -1.56 27.27 -0.74
CA THR A 418 -0.64 26.84 0.33
C THR A 418 -0.88 27.63 1.61
N ASP A 419 -0.96 28.95 1.53
CA ASP A 419 -1.16 29.81 2.71
C ASP A 419 -2.52 29.50 3.37
N PHE A 420 -3.55 29.27 2.57
CA PHE A 420 -4.86 28.87 3.11
C PHE A 420 -4.84 27.50 3.77
N ALA A 421 -4.23 26.52 3.14
CA ALA A 421 -4.09 25.17 3.69
C ALA A 421 -3.30 25.17 5.00
N VAL A 422 -2.27 26.00 5.11
CA VAL A 422 -1.51 26.20 6.35
C VAL A 422 -2.40 26.84 7.43
N THR A 423 -3.22 27.81 7.11
CA THR A 423 -4.16 28.42 8.06
C THR A 423 -5.15 27.40 8.61
N VAL A 424 -5.69 26.51 7.76
CA VAL A 424 -6.58 25.43 8.18
C VAL A 424 -5.82 24.45 9.10
N GLN A 425 -4.61 24.04 8.71
CA GLN A 425 -3.82 23.09 9.53
C GLN A 425 -3.39 23.69 10.86
N LYS A 426 -3.01 24.96 10.89
CA LYS A 426 -2.71 25.67 12.15
C LYS A 426 -3.93 25.73 13.06
N THR A 427 -5.09 26.02 12.52
CA THR A 427 -6.37 26.03 13.26
C THR A 427 -6.65 24.64 13.83
N LEU A 428 -6.48 23.58 13.06
CA LEU A 428 -6.61 22.19 13.49
C LEU A 428 -5.65 21.88 14.65
N ALA A 429 -4.39 22.21 14.49
CA ALA A 429 -3.36 21.97 15.50
C ALA A 429 -3.69 22.65 16.83
N LEU A 430 -4.01 23.95 16.80
CA LEU A 430 -4.33 24.70 18.01
C LEU A 430 -5.62 24.20 18.69
N ALA A 431 -6.65 23.89 17.91
CA ALA A 431 -7.91 23.35 18.44
C ALA A 431 -7.73 21.96 19.05
N ALA A 432 -6.94 21.09 18.42
CA ALA A 432 -6.65 19.75 18.94
C ALA A 432 -5.85 19.82 20.25
N TYR A 433 -4.84 20.67 20.30
CA TYR A 433 -4.06 20.87 21.51
C TYR A 433 -4.87 21.49 22.63
N ALA A 434 -5.73 22.48 22.33
CA ALA A 434 -6.67 23.04 23.31
C ALA A 434 -7.62 21.97 23.88
N SER A 435 -8.13 21.10 23.02
CA SER A 435 -8.97 19.97 23.44
C SER A 435 -8.20 18.97 24.31
N SER A 436 -6.95 18.67 23.98
CA SER A 436 -6.10 17.78 24.78
C SER A 436 -5.78 18.37 26.15
N VAL A 437 -5.56 19.69 26.23
CA VAL A 437 -5.41 20.40 27.50
C VAL A 437 -6.70 20.38 28.34
N GLN A 438 -7.86 20.60 27.68
CA GLN A 438 -9.14 20.49 28.38
C GLN A 438 -9.40 19.08 28.89
N MET A 439 -9.05 18.05 28.12
CA MET A 439 -9.13 16.67 28.61
C MET A 439 -8.16 16.39 29.77
N ALA A 440 -6.99 17.02 29.79
CA ALA A 440 -6.10 16.89 30.92
C ALA A 440 -6.71 17.43 32.22
N LYS A 441 -7.47 18.52 32.12
CA LYS A 441 -8.22 19.06 33.29
C LYS A 441 -9.33 18.09 33.75
N GLU A 442 -9.98 17.41 32.83
CA GLU A 442 -11.10 16.50 33.08
C GLU A 442 -10.68 15.06 33.41
N ARG A 443 -9.59 14.57 32.78
CA ARG A 443 -9.20 13.15 32.76
C ARG A 443 -7.79 12.91 33.28
N GLY A 444 -7.01 13.97 33.55
CA GLY A 444 -5.59 13.91 33.87
C GLY A 444 -4.71 13.96 32.59
N ALA A 445 -3.51 14.47 32.75
CA ALA A 445 -2.50 14.49 31.69
C ALA A 445 -1.99 13.08 31.37
N PHE A 446 -1.32 12.90 30.22
CA PHE A 446 -0.64 11.65 29.95
C PHE A 446 0.44 11.38 31.00
N GLY A 447 0.68 10.07 31.31
CA GLY A 447 1.33 9.65 32.54
C GLY A 447 2.73 10.20 32.82
N ILE A 448 3.49 10.53 31.77
CA ILE A 448 4.88 11.02 31.89
C ILE A 448 5.03 12.51 31.55
N TYR A 449 3.93 13.24 31.40
CA TYR A 449 3.98 14.65 31.04
C TYR A 449 4.90 15.48 31.96
N ASP A 450 5.80 16.23 31.36
CA ASP A 450 6.70 17.15 32.03
C ASP A 450 6.95 18.37 31.15
N ALA A 451 6.43 19.52 31.55
CA ALA A 451 6.53 20.77 30.78
C ALA A 451 7.98 21.23 30.54
N VAL A 452 8.89 20.95 31.49
CA VAL A 452 10.30 21.34 31.36
C VAL A 452 11.00 20.58 30.25
N ARG A 453 10.68 19.32 30.04
CA ARG A 453 11.22 18.51 28.95
C ARG A 453 10.87 19.05 27.57
N GLU A 454 9.72 19.67 27.43
CA GLU A 454 9.19 20.15 26.15
C GLU A 454 9.52 21.63 25.85
N GLU A 455 10.02 22.38 26.79
CA GLU A 455 10.19 23.84 26.67
C GLU A 455 11.04 24.30 25.46
N LYS A 456 11.93 23.45 24.95
CA LYS A 456 12.79 23.72 23.77
C LYS A 456 12.31 23.05 22.50
N ASN A 457 11.22 22.28 22.53
CA ASN A 457 10.72 21.60 21.35
C ASN A 457 10.17 22.63 20.34
N PRO A 458 10.59 22.59 19.06
CA PRO A 458 10.17 23.58 18.07
C PRO A 458 8.67 23.63 17.84
N PHE A 459 7.97 22.51 17.88
CA PHE A 459 6.52 22.50 17.71
C PHE A 459 5.80 23.17 18.90
N ILE A 460 6.20 22.88 20.11
CA ILE A 460 5.67 23.52 21.32
C ILE A 460 5.96 25.02 21.32
N LEU A 461 7.14 25.43 20.86
CA LEU A 461 7.49 26.86 20.73
C LEU A 461 6.59 27.57 19.69
N ARG A 462 6.23 26.90 18.59
CA ARG A 462 5.27 27.45 17.63
C ARG A 462 3.86 27.58 18.23
N VAL A 463 3.43 26.62 19.02
CA VAL A 463 2.16 26.73 19.77
C VAL A 463 2.20 27.92 20.71
N LYS A 464 3.30 28.11 21.46
CA LYS A 464 3.48 29.26 22.38
C LYS A 464 3.41 30.59 21.62
N GLU A 465 4.06 30.69 20.46
CA GLU A 465 4.04 31.92 19.66
C GLU A 465 2.64 32.21 19.10
N ALA A 466 1.93 31.16 18.65
CA ALA A 466 0.61 31.31 18.07
C ALA A 466 -0.50 31.58 19.09
N ASP A 467 -0.40 30.98 20.26
CA ASP A 467 -1.41 31.07 21.36
C ASP A 467 -0.72 30.93 22.73
N ALA A 468 -0.24 32.05 23.25
CA ALA A 468 0.45 32.09 24.55
C ALA A 468 -0.44 31.64 25.72
N ALA A 469 -1.75 31.91 25.66
CA ALA A 469 -2.70 31.50 26.69
C ALA A 469 -2.86 29.99 26.73
N LEU A 470 -2.98 29.35 25.58
CA LEU A 470 -3.01 27.88 25.45
C LEU A 470 -1.72 27.25 25.97
N TYR A 471 -0.57 27.82 25.64
CA TYR A 471 0.71 27.33 26.13
C TYR A 471 0.80 27.37 27.65
N GLU A 472 0.37 28.48 28.33
CA GLU A 472 0.39 28.60 29.77
C GLU A 472 -0.60 27.62 30.44
N GLU A 473 -1.78 27.42 29.86
CA GLU A 473 -2.69 26.38 30.33
C GLU A 473 -2.09 24.98 30.21
N MET A 474 -1.46 24.68 29.10
CA MET A 474 -0.74 23.40 28.88
C MET A 474 0.39 23.21 29.91
N ARG A 475 1.17 24.23 30.19
CA ARG A 475 2.18 24.16 31.24
C ARG A 475 1.59 23.84 32.60
N ARG A 476 0.47 24.45 32.93
CA ARG A 476 -0.16 24.34 34.22
C ARG A 476 -0.89 23.00 34.42
N TYR A 477 -1.64 22.55 33.43
CA TYR A 477 -2.53 21.37 33.53
C TYR A 477 -2.01 20.14 32.78
N GLY A 478 -1.03 20.31 31.90
CA GLY A 478 -0.62 19.30 30.98
C GLY A 478 -1.58 19.15 29.79
N ARG A 479 -1.38 18.12 29.00
CA ARG A 479 -2.32 17.68 27.99
C ARG A 479 -2.54 16.17 28.09
N ARG A 480 -3.66 15.70 27.56
CA ARG A 480 -4.06 14.29 27.64
C ARG A 480 -3.21 13.36 26.77
N ASN A 481 -2.67 13.85 25.65
CA ASN A 481 -2.04 13.04 24.60
C ASN A 481 -0.61 13.58 24.32
N ILE A 482 0.37 12.68 24.26
CA ILE A 482 1.79 13.03 24.01
C ILE A 482 2.00 13.67 22.66
N ALA A 483 1.30 13.16 21.64
CA ALA A 483 1.24 13.71 20.29
C ALA A 483 -0.18 13.51 19.73
N CYS A 484 -0.64 14.42 18.87
CA CYS A 484 -2.05 14.52 18.53
C CYS A 484 -2.34 14.36 17.04
N LEU A 485 -1.42 14.75 16.13
CA LEU A 485 -1.72 15.08 14.74
C LEU A 485 -0.91 14.25 13.77
N THR A 486 -1.56 13.81 12.68
CA THR A 486 -0.89 13.19 11.54
C THR A 486 -1.74 13.35 10.28
N ILE A 487 -1.14 13.26 9.10
CA ILE A 487 -1.89 13.20 7.85
C ILE A 487 -1.63 11.84 7.20
N ALA A 488 -2.62 10.97 7.30
CA ALA A 488 -2.63 9.63 6.73
C ALA A 488 -3.06 9.67 5.24
N PRO A 489 -2.79 8.61 4.46
CA PRO A 489 -3.16 8.56 3.04
C PRO A 489 -4.67 8.65 2.79
N THR A 490 -5.50 8.09 3.65
CA THR A 490 -6.96 7.99 3.53
C THR A 490 -7.48 7.42 2.19
N GLY A 491 -6.67 6.63 1.49
CA GLY A 491 -6.95 6.19 0.14
C GLY A 491 -8.26 5.39 -0.02
N THR A 492 -8.54 4.48 0.91
CA THR A 492 -9.77 3.68 0.88
C THR A 492 -10.97 4.46 1.45
N THR A 493 -10.77 5.19 2.54
CA THR A 493 -11.87 5.96 3.18
C THR A 493 -12.35 7.10 2.30
N SER A 494 -11.48 7.67 1.45
CA SER A 494 -11.88 8.73 0.51
C SER A 494 -12.86 8.26 -0.57
N LEU A 495 -12.93 6.96 -0.85
CA LEU A 495 -13.96 6.40 -1.72
C LEU A 495 -15.36 6.53 -1.08
N MET A 496 -15.44 6.43 0.23
CA MET A 496 -16.70 6.57 0.98
C MET A 496 -17.03 8.03 1.29
N THR A 497 -16.05 8.90 1.48
CA THR A 497 -16.28 10.36 1.58
C THR A 497 -16.57 10.98 0.23
N GLN A 498 -16.24 10.28 -0.86
CA GLN A 498 -16.39 10.77 -2.23
C GLN A 498 -15.61 12.06 -2.49
N THR A 499 -14.40 12.10 -1.97
CA THR A 499 -13.47 13.24 -2.01
C THR A 499 -12.08 12.84 -2.46
N THR A 500 -11.22 13.83 -2.63
CA THR A 500 -9.76 13.63 -2.71
C THR A 500 -9.23 13.03 -1.39
N SER A 501 -8.09 12.35 -1.46
CA SER A 501 -7.49 11.63 -0.33
C SER A 501 -6.48 12.50 0.42
N GLY A 502 -6.56 12.55 1.75
CA GLY A 502 -5.57 13.20 2.59
C GLY A 502 -5.24 14.61 2.12
N ILE A 503 -3.95 14.89 1.97
CA ILE A 503 -3.41 16.14 1.44
C ILE A 503 -3.31 16.15 -0.10
N GLU A 504 -3.63 15.05 -0.77
CA GLU A 504 -3.41 14.88 -2.20
C GLU A 504 -4.37 15.76 -3.05
N PRO A 505 -3.91 16.24 -4.21
CA PRO A 505 -4.81 16.80 -5.21
C PRO A 505 -5.65 15.71 -5.85
N VAL A 506 -6.67 16.07 -6.59
CA VAL A 506 -7.44 15.12 -7.41
C VAL A 506 -6.50 14.38 -8.36
N PHE A 507 -6.71 13.07 -8.53
CA PHE A 507 -5.90 12.30 -9.47
C PHE A 507 -6.30 12.63 -10.91
N LEU A 508 -7.58 12.44 -11.26
CA LEU A 508 -8.19 12.86 -12.51
C LEU A 508 -9.60 13.35 -12.23
N PRO A 509 -9.97 14.57 -12.65
CA PRO A 509 -11.31 15.07 -12.42
C PRO A 509 -12.37 14.40 -13.32
N VAL A 510 -11.96 13.92 -14.49
CA VAL A 510 -12.83 13.22 -15.45
C VAL A 510 -12.03 12.10 -16.12
N TYR A 511 -12.64 10.94 -16.29
CA TYR A 511 -12.06 9.85 -17.05
C TYR A 511 -13.13 9.06 -17.79
N LYS A 512 -12.74 8.40 -18.89
CA LYS A 512 -13.63 7.54 -19.65
C LYS A 512 -13.45 6.09 -19.27
N ARG A 513 -14.54 5.39 -19.06
CA ARG A 513 -14.58 3.93 -18.90
C ARG A 513 -15.29 3.31 -20.10
N ARG A 514 -14.92 2.08 -20.40
CA ARG A 514 -15.57 1.24 -21.40
C ARG A 514 -16.27 0.09 -20.72
N ARG A 515 -17.51 -0.20 -21.12
CA ARG A 515 -18.19 -1.44 -20.80
C ARG A 515 -18.53 -2.19 -22.07
N LYS A 516 -18.32 -3.49 -22.08
CA LYS A 516 -18.70 -4.35 -23.19
C LYS A 516 -20.23 -4.41 -23.26
N VAL A 517 -20.78 -4.29 -24.44
CA VAL A 517 -22.22 -4.26 -24.68
C VAL A 517 -22.59 -5.22 -25.81
N ASN A 518 -23.85 -5.64 -25.81
CA ASN A 518 -24.39 -6.43 -26.93
C ASN A 518 -24.81 -5.47 -28.05
N PRO A 519 -24.16 -5.49 -29.22
CA PRO A 519 -24.48 -4.59 -30.33
C PRO A 519 -25.88 -4.78 -30.92
N ASN A 520 -26.54 -5.90 -30.58
CA ASN A 520 -27.91 -6.20 -31.03
C ASN A 520 -28.99 -5.70 -30.05
N ASP A 521 -28.61 -5.09 -28.94
CA ASP A 521 -29.55 -4.47 -28.01
C ASP A 521 -29.89 -3.04 -28.50
N PRO A 522 -31.14 -2.78 -28.91
CA PRO A 522 -31.53 -1.48 -29.43
C PRO A 522 -31.47 -0.32 -28.40
N GLN A 523 -31.33 -0.64 -27.10
CA GLN A 523 -31.22 0.35 -26.03
C GLN A 523 -29.77 0.72 -25.70
N VAL A 524 -28.81 0.10 -26.38
CA VAL A 524 -27.38 0.26 -26.08
C VAL A 524 -26.67 1.04 -27.20
N ARG A 525 -25.88 2.01 -26.79
CA ARG A 525 -25.01 2.75 -27.70
C ARG A 525 -23.69 2.01 -27.87
N VAL A 526 -23.25 1.84 -29.11
CA VAL A 526 -21.92 1.33 -29.44
C VAL A 526 -21.02 2.49 -29.83
N ASP A 527 -20.02 2.79 -28.99
CA ASP A 527 -19.07 3.88 -29.23
C ASP A 527 -17.74 3.39 -29.82
N TYR A 528 -17.42 2.13 -29.56
CA TYR A 528 -16.17 1.52 -29.98
C TYR A 528 -16.36 0.03 -30.25
N THR A 529 -15.75 -0.45 -31.30
CA THR A 529 -15.63 -1.87 -31.59
C THR A 529 -14.14 -2.20 -31.63
N ASP A 530 -13.72 -3.20 -30.88
CA ASP A 530 -12.31 -3.60 -30.86
C ASP A 530 -11.95 -4.47 -32.09
N GLU A 531 -10.67 -4.84 -32.17
CA GLU A 531 -10.15 -5.67 -33.27
C GLU A 531 -10.73 -7.07 -33.29
N THR A 532 -11.37 -7.51 -32.21
CA THR A 532 -12.02 -8.81 -32.06
C THR A 532 -13.52 -8.77 -32.43
N GLY A 533 -14.05 -7.58 -32.72
CA GLY A 533 -15.47 -7.36 -33.05
C GLY A 533 -16.36 -7.15 -31.83
N ASP A 534 -15.78 -7.03 -30.63
CA ASP A 534 -16.52 -6.73 -29.42
C ASP A 534 -16.92 -5.26 -29.39
N ALA A 535 -18.21 -5.01 -29.10
CA ALA A 535 -18.77 -3.68 -29.02
C ALA A 535 -18.71 -3.15 -27.58
N PHE A 536 -18.35 -1.88 -27.44
CA PHE A 536 -18.23 -1.20 -26.18
C PHE A 536 -19.00 0.13 -26.20
N GLU A 537 -19.64 0.42 -25.09
CA GLU A 537 -20.12 1.74 -24.79
C GLU A 537 -19.07 2.46 -23.94
N GLU A 538 -18.68 3.66 -24.35
CA GLU A 538 -17.83 4.55 -23.55
C GLU A 538 -18.72 5.46 -22.70
N TYR A 539 -18.44 5.53 -21.43
CA TYR A 539 -19.14 6.45 -20.53
C TYR A 539 -18.14 7.27 -19.71
N ILE A 540 -18.56 8.47 -19.37
CA ILE A 540 -17.76 9.41 -18.62
C ILE A 540 -17.98 9.17 -17.13
N VAL A 541 -16.87 9.10 -16.38
CA VAL A 541 -16.90 9.07 -14.93
C VAL A 541 -16.28 10.35 -14.40
N TYR A 542 -17.06 11.08 -13.62
CA TYR A 542 -16.64 12.31 -12.98
C TYR A 542 -16.17 12.04 -11.56
N HIS A 543 -15.10 12.71 -11.14
CA HIS A 543 -14.82 12.86 -9.72
C HIS A 543 -16.02 13.54 -9.05
N HIS A 544 -16.48 13.04 -7.91
CA HIS A 544 -17.74 13.48 -7.30
C HIS A 544 -17.83 15.00 -7.11
N LYS A 545 -16.76 15.62 -6.63
CA LYS A 545 -16.75 17.09 -6.41
C LYS A 545 -16.60 17.89 -7.69
N PHE A 546 -16.02 17.31 -8.73
CA PHE A 546 -16.04 17.90 -10.07
C PHE A 546 -17.47 17.93 -10.63
N LEU A 547 -18.23 16.86 -10.43
CA LEU A 547 -19.64 16.80 -10.77
C LEU A 547 -20.44 17.88 -10.01
N THR A 548 -20.16 18.05 -8.72
CA THR A 548 -20.76 19.11 -7.90
C THR A 548 -20.43 20.50 -8.47
N TRP A 549 -19.20 20.73 -8.91
CA TRP A 549 -18.80 21.97 -9.57
C TRP A 549 -19.59 22.21 -10.87
N MET A 550 -19.75 21.16 -11.71
CA MET A 550 -20.54 21.26 -12.93
C MET A 550 -21.99 21.68 -12.62
N GLN A 551 -22.63 21.03 -11.66
CA GLN A 551 -23.98 21.32 -11.22
C GLN A 551 -24.13 22.77 -10.70
N ALA A 552 -23.19 23.20 -9.85
CA ALA A 552 -23.20 24.56 -9.30
C ALA A 552 -23.05 25.66 -10.37
N ASN A 553 -22.44 25.33 -11.51
CA ASN A 553 -22.21 26.24 -12.63
C ASN A 553 -23.19 26.02 -13.79
N GLY A 554 -24.26 25.24 -13.59
CA GLY A 554 -25.30 25.00 -14.60
C GLY A 554 -24.83 24.21 -15.83
N ILE A 555 -23.76 23.43 -15.70
CA ILE A 555 -23.22 22.61 -16.79
C ILE A 555 -23.96 21.27 -16.80
N ASP A 556 -24.43 20.85 -17.98
CA ASP A 556 -25.15 19.58 -18.14
C ASP A 556 -24.24 18.39 -17.87
N THR A 557 -24.61 17.61 -16.88
CA THR A 557 -23.85 16.41 -16.45
C THR A 557 -24.27 15.15 -17.19
N SER A 558 -25.35 15.21 -17.97
CA SER A 558 -25.89 14.07 -18.74
C SER A 558 -25.32 13.94 -20.14
N CYS A 559 -24.68 15.00 -20.65
CA CYS A 559 -24.08 15.02 -21.99
C CYS A 559 -22.87 14.07 -22.08
N ASN A 560 -22.78 13.37 -23.21
CA ASN A 560 -21.58 12.61 -23.55
C ASN A 560 -20.56 13.52 -24.24
N TYR A 561 -19.77 14.22 -23.46
CA TYR A 561 -18.78 15.17 -23.96
C TYR A 561 -17.65 14.50 -24.76
N SER A 562 -17.20 15.18 -25.82
CA SER A 562 -15.96 14.81 -26.51
C SER A 562 -14.74 15.00 -25.60
N GLN A 563 -13.60 14.43 -25.96
CA GLN A 563 -12.37 14.63 -25.18
C GLN A 563 -11.96 16.12 -25.15
N GLU A 564 -12.14 16.83 -26.27
CA GLU A 564 -11.88 18.27 -26.33
C GLU A 564 -12.80 19.07 -25.40
N ASP A 565 -14.07 18.70 -25.32
CA ASP A 565 -15.02 19.37 -24.43
C ASP A 565 -14.69 19.07 -22.97
N ILE A 566 -14.28 17.84 -22.65
CA ILE A 566 -13.78 17.46 -21.31
C ILE A 566 -12.56 18.31 -20.96
N ASP A 567 -11.60 18.43 -21.85
CA ASP A 567 -10.38 19.22 -21.62
C ASP A 567 -10.70 20.70 -21.40
N ARG A 568 -11.67 21.24 -22.16
CA ARG A 568 -12.17 22.61 -21.94
C ARG A 568 -12.89 22.78 -20.61
N LEU A 569 -13.73 21.81 -20.21
CA LEU A 569 -14.40 21.83 -18.91
C LEU A 569 -13.39 21.82 -17.76
N VAL A 570 -12.41 20.92 -17.82
CA VAL A 570 -11.33 20.87 -16.82
C VAL A 570 -10.55 22.17 -16.79
N ALA A 571 -10.22 22.74 -17.97
CA ALA A 571 -9.49 23.99 -18.08
C ALA A 571 -10.25 25.20 -17.49
N SER A 572 -11.59 25.16 -17.52
CA SER A 572 -12.44 26.21 -16.92
C SER A 572 -12.74 25.97 -15.43
N SER A 573 -12.37 24.83 -14.90
CA SER A 573 -12.64 24.42 -13.51
C SER A 573 -11.53 24.82 -12.53
N PRO A 574 -11.83 24.81 -11.22
CA PRO A 574 -10.79 25.01 -10.19
C PRO A 574 -9.76 23.86 -10.13
N TYR A 575 -9.99 22.78 -10.83
CA TYR A 575 -9.04 21.65 -10.95
C TYR A 575 -8.01 21.82 -12.08
N HIS A 576 -8.07 22.91 -12.83
CA HIS A 576 -7.11 23.20 -13.90
C HIS A 576 -5.68 23.28 -13.36
N LYS A 577 -4.76 22.46 -13.91
CA LYS A 577 -3.38 22.34 -13.46
C LYS A 577 -3.24 22.06 -11.94
N ALA A 578 -4.23 21.43 -11.37
CA ALA A 578 -4.33 21.07 -9.97
C ALA A 578 -4.59 19.55 -9.77
N THR A 579 -4.22 18.74 -10.76
CA THR A 579 -4.31 17.29 -10.69
C THR A 579 -2.95 16.69 -10.30
N ALA A 580 -2.95 15.42 -9.89
CA ALA A 580 -1.72 14.75 -9.49
C ALA A 580 -0.62 14.77 -10.58
N ASN A 581 -1.02 14.73 -11.86
CA ASN A 581 -0.11 14.64 -13.00
C ASN A 581 0.32 15.98 -13.62
N ASP A 582 -0.33 17.08 -13.27
CA ASP A 582 -0.06 18.39 -13.88
C ASP A 582 0.09 19.55 -12.87
N VAL A 583 -0.01 19.27 -11.58
CA VAL A 583 0.27 20.25 -10.52
C VAL A 583 1.74 20.71 -10.58
N ASP A 584 2.00 21.93 -10.12
CA ASP A 584 3.37 22.34 -9.85
C ASP A 584 3.94 21.50 -8.70
N TRP A 585 4.77 20.52 -9.03
CA TRP A 585 5.29 19.53 -8.06
C TRP A 585 6.21 20.16 -7.02
N LEU A 586 6.99 21.18 -7.39
CA LEU A 586 7.82 21.91 -6.42
C LEU A 586 6.95 22.65 -5.41
N MET A 587 5.88 23.30 -5.88
CA MET A 587 4.91 23.93 -4.99
C MET A 587 4.18 22.92 -4.11
N LYS A 588 3.85 21.72 -4.65
CA LYS A 588 3.27 20.65 -3.84
C LYS A 588 4.18 20.26 -2.69
N VAL A 589 5.48 20.12 -2.93
CA VAL A 589 6.48 19.80 -1.90
C VAL A 589 6.63 20.95 -0.89
N LYS A 590 6.67 22.19 -1.34
CA LYS A 590 6.71 23.37 -0.45
C LYS A 590 5.46 23.46 0.42
N MET A 591 4.30 23.17 -0.13
CA MET A 591 3.03 23.09 0.61
C MET A 591 3.09 22.01 1.70
N GLN A 592 3.58 20.82 1.38
CA GLN A 592 3.79 19.77 2.36
C GLN A 592 4.68 20.23 3.51
N GLY A 593 5.80 20.87 3.22
CA GLY A 593 6.73 21.40 4.22
C GLY A 593 6.10 22.49 5.09
N ALA A 594 5.32 23.37 4.51
CA ALA A 594 4.61 24.44 5.23
C ALA A 594 3.52 23.88 6.17
N ILE A 595 2.76 22.90 5.70
CA ILE A 595 1.74 22.21 6.51
C ILE A 595 2.39 21.37 7.60
N GLN A 596 3.55 20.75 7.32
CA GLN A 596 4.27 19.92 8.29
C GLN A 596 4.60 20.64 9.60
N LYS A 597 4.76 21.94 9.59
CA LYS A 597 5.01 22.74 10.81
C LYS A 597 3.88 22.65 11.82
N TRP A 598 2.68 22.33 11.37
CA TRP A 598 1.47 22.18 12.19
C TRP A 598 0.98 20.74 12.29
N VAL A 599 1.88 19.79 12.03
CA VAL A 599 1.66 18.36 12.23
C VAL A 599 2.79 17.83 13.11
N ASP A 600 2.47 17.40 14.32
CA ASP A 600 3.47 16.92 15.29
C ASP A 600 4.06 15.54 14.93
N HIS A 601 3.31 14.68 14.26
CA HIS A 601 3.86 13.51 13.57
C HIS A 601 4.36 13.85 12.17
N SER A 602 3.99 13.08 11.16
CA SER A 602 4.42 13.29 9.78
C SER A 602 3.22 13.30 8.83
N ILE A 603 3.52 13.37 7.54
CA ILE A 603 2.55 13.44 6.46
C ILE A 603 2.86 12.32 5.47
N SER A 604 1.86 11.49 5.17
CA SER A 604 1.94 10.56 4.06
C SER A 604 1.46 11.26 2.79
N VAL A 605 2.37 11.44 1.85
CA VAL A 605 2.10 12.07 0.56
C VAL A 605 2.95 11.43 -0.52
N THR A 606 2.38 11.30 -1.71
CA THR A 606 3.10 10.81 -2.88
C THR A 606 3.11 11.89 -3.97
N VAL A 607 4.29 12.24 -4.44
CA VAL A 607 4.44 13.08 -5.64
C VAL A 607 4.33 12.17 -6.86
N ASN A 608 3.18 12.25 -7.53
CA ASN A 608 2.94 11.48 -8.75
C ASN A 608 3.52 12.23 -9.95
N LEU A 609 4.35 11.55 -10.72
CA LEU A 609 5.05 12.13 -11.87
C LEU A 609 4.71 11.35 -13.15
N PRO A 610 4.57 12.04 -14.30
CA PRO A 610 4.44 11.35 -15.57
C PRO A 610 5.67 10.51 -15.91
N ASN A 611 5.49 9.54 -16.80
CA ASN A 611 6.56 8.59 -17.18
C ASN A 611 7.82 9.26 -17.73
N ASN A 612 7.67 10.39 -18.45
CA ASN A 612 8.74 11.06 -19.19
C ASN A 612 9.57 12.07 -18.39
N VAL A 613 9.42 12.12 -17.08
CA VAL A 613 10.22 13.02 -16.23
C VAL A 613 11.66 12.55 -16.07
N SER A 614 12.58 13.50 -15.88
CA SER A 614 14.00 13.21 -15.67
C SER A 614 14.30 12.84 -14.21
N GLU A 615 15.42 12.13 -14.01
CA GLU A 615 15.96 11.91 -12.67
C GLU A 615 16.33 13.22 -11.95
N GLU A 616 16.75 14.24 -12.70
CA GLU A 616 17.08 15.55 -12.15
C GLU A 616 15.88 16.25 -11.51
N LEU A 617 14.69 16.08 -12.06
CA LEU A 617 13.46 16.59 -11.43
C LEU A 617 13.21 15.88 -10.08
N VAL A 618 13.42 14.57 -10.02
CA VAL A 618 13.30 13.79 -8.78
C VAL A 618 14.31 14.29 -7.73
N ASN A 619 15.55 14.52 -8.15
CA ASN A 619 16.58 15.11 -7.28
C ASN A 619 16.14 16.47 -6.73
N ARG A 620 15.66 17.36 -7.58
CA ARG A 620 15.20 18.70 -7.17
C ARG A 620 14.03 18.63 -6.19
N LEU A 621 13.10 17.71 -6.40
CA LEU A 621 11.95 17.51 -5.51
C LEU A 621 12.40 17.04 -4.11
N TYR A 622 13.31 16.07 -4.04
CA TYR A 622 13.84 15.60 -2.75
C TYR A 622 14.65 16.69 -2.01
N VAL A 623 15.49 17.42 -2.72
CA VAL A 623 16.26 18.53 -2.12
C VAL A 623 15.32 19.62 -1.60
N GLU A 624 14.29 19.98 -2.37
CA GLU A 624 13.27 20.94 -1.93
C GLU A 624 12.50 20.44 -0.71
N ALA A 625 12.14 19.15 -0.68
CA ALA A 625 11.49 18.54 0.49
C ALA A 625 12.33 18.70 1.75
N TRP A 626 13.62 18.43 1.67
CA TRP A 626 14.53 18.63 2.79
C TRP A 626 14.62 20.10 3.21
N LYS A 627 14.79 21.03 2.26
CA LYS A 627 14.88 22.46 2.53
C LYS A 627 13.59 23.04 3.11
N SER A 628 12.45 22.54 2.68
CA SER A 628 11.13 23.00 3.13
C SER A 628 10.71 22.43 4.49
N GLY A 629 11.51 21.54 5.08
CA GLY A 629 11.21 20.95 6.38
C GLY A 629 10.23 19.79 6.36
N CYS A 630 10.08 19.13 5.22
CA CYS A 630 9.34 17.87 5.16
C CYS A 630 10.04 16.79 6.01
N LYS A 631 9.28 15.94 6.65
CA LYS A 631 9.79 14.79 7.43
C LYS A 631 10.02 13.55 6.58
N GLY A 632 9.37 13.47 5.43
CA GLY A 632 9.54 12.41 4.45
C GLY A 632 9.06 12.85 3.08
N CYS A 633 9.45 12.10 2.06
CA CYS A 633 9.00 12.34 0.69
C CYS A 633 8.98 11.00 -0.07
N THR A 634 7.88 10.72 -0.73
CA THR A 634 7.71 9.57 -1.61
C THR A 634 7.40 10.07 -3.02
N ILE A 635 8.10 9.50 -4.00
CA ILE A 635 7.92 9.84 -5.41
C ILE A 635 7.46 8.58 -6.15
N TYR A 636 6.43 8.73 -6.97
CA TYR A 636 5.95 7.69 -7.86
C TYR A 636 5.94 8.22 -9.29
N ARG A 637 6.74 7.61 -10.16
CA ARG A 637 6.73 7.90 -11.59
C ARG A 637 5.82 6.89 -12.30
N ASP A 638 4.94 7.35 -13.16
CA ASP A 638 4.00 6.50 -13.88
C ASP A 638 4.74 5.38 -14.64
N GLY A 639 4.30 4.15 -14.44
CA GLY A 639 4.92 2.96 -15.03
C GLY A 639 6.19 2.46 -14.33
N SER A 640 6.60 3.04 -13.20
CA SER A 640 7.75 2.58 -12.41
C SER A 640 7.48 1.29 -11.62
N ARG A 641 6.22 0.99 -11.37
CA ARG A 641 5.74 -0.28 -10.75
C ARG A 641 4.64 -0.88 -11.61
N SER A 642 4.64 -2.21 -11.78
CA SER A 642 3.53 -2.94 -12.35
C SER A 642 2.36 -2.96 -11.34
N GLY A 643 1.15 -2.61 -11.80
CA GLY A 643 -0.09 -2.79 -11.01
C GLY A 643 -0.61 -1.58 -10.24
N VAL A 644 -0.01 -0.39 -10.36
CA VAL A 644 -0.56 0.87 -9.83
C VAL A 644 -1.23 1.64 -10.96
N LEU A 645 -2.36 2.29 -10.67
CA LEU A 645 -3.23 3.03 -11.59
C LEU A 645 -2.54 3.57 -12.85
N VAL A 646 -2.92 3.05 -14.00
CA VAL A 646 -2.41 3.50 -15.29
C VAL A 646 -3.28 4.65 -15.78
N SER A 647 -2.68 5.81 -16.02
CA SER A 647 -3.39 6.91 -16.69
C SER A 647 -3.67 6.51 -18.14
N THR A 648 -4.91 6.64 -18.57
CA THR A 648 -5.37 6.31 -19.94
C THR A 648 -4.99 7.35 -20.99
N LYS A 649 -3.97 8.17 -20.77
CA LYS A 649 -3.43 9.00 -21.84
C LYS A 649 -2.74 8.09 -22.85
N LYS A 650 -3.34 7.95 -24.03
CA LYS A 650 -2.71 7.35 -25.21
C LYS A 650 -1.30 7.92 -25.34
N LYS A 651 -0.28 7.07 -25.38
CA LYS A 651 1.03 7.43 -25.89
C LYS A 651 0.82 7.97 -27.31
N GLU A 652 1.05 9.26 -27.51
CA GLU A 652 1.29 9.76 -28.85
C GLU A 652 2.54 9.06 -29.37
N LYS A 653 2.33 8.09 -30.23
CA LYS A 653 3.40 7.55 -31.06
C LYS A 653 3.83 8.70 -31.97
N LYS A 654 5.07 9.18 -31.79
CA LYS A 654 5.75 9.91 -32.86
C LYS A 654 5.65 9.07 -34.11
N THR A 655 5.02 9.64 -35.10
CA THR A 655 4.94 9.13 -36.46
C THR A 655 6.34 9.12 -37.06
N GLU A 656 6.97 7.97 -37.06
CA GLU A 656 7.95 7.66 -38.09
C GLU A 656 7.28 6.75 -39.11
N SER A 657 7.18 7.31 -40.29
CA SER A 657 6.95 6.73 -41.63
C SER A 657 6.04 5.50 -41.76
N ALA A 658 5.02 5.74 -42.58
CA ALA A 658 4.15 4.82 -43.22
C ALA A 658 4.71 3.39 -43.38
N VAL A 659 4.13 2.47 -42.60
CA VAL A 659 4.09 1.07 -42.95
C VAL A 659 2.63 0.75 -43.26
N SER A 660 2.43 0.32 -44.50
CA SER A 660 1.17 -0.10 -45.06
C SER A 660 0.37 -0.98 -44.12
N VAL A 661 -0.90 -0.65 -43.94
CA VAL A 661 -1.91 -1.52 -43.36
C VAL A 661 -1.95 -2.81 -44.14
N LEU A 662 -1.41 -3.87 -43.58
CA LEU A 662 -1.65 -5.23 -44.07
C LEU A 662 -3.05 -5.64 -43.61
N PRO A 663 -3.84 -6.23 -44.53
CA PRO A 663 -5.18 -6.70 -44.21
C PRO A 663 -5.14 -7.80 -43.16
N LEU A 664 -6.21 -7.92 -42.36
CA LEU A 664 -6.43 -9.04 -41.46
C LEU A 664 -6.08 -10.35 -42.15
N CYS A 665 -4.95 -10.92 -41.78
CA CYS A 665 -4.61 -12.28 -42.22
C CYS A 665 -5.45 -13.28 -41.47
N ALA A 666 -6.08 -14.19 -42.24
CA ALA A 666 -6.42 -15.52 -41.76
C ALA A 666 -5.22 -16.12 -41.01
N PRO A 667 -5.45 -17.01 -40.03
CA PRO A 667 -4.34 -17.62 -39.29
C PRO A 667 -3.31 -18.14 -40.27
N PRO A 668 -2.03 -17.85 -40.07
CA PRO A 668 -1.02 -18.19 -41.10
C PRO A 668 -1.04 -19.70 -41.32
N GLU A 669 -1.17 -20.10 -42.57
CA GLU A 669 -1.06 -21.51 -42.97
C GLU A 669 0.34 -22.09 -42.69
N VAL A 670 1.31 -21.21 -42.39
CA VAL A 670 2.69 -21.57 -42.05
C VAL A 670 3.06 -21.03 -40.69
N THR A 671 3.48 -21.90 -39.78
CA THR A 671 3.99 -21.52 -38.47
C THR A 671 5.32 -20.79 -38.59
N GLU A 672 5.57 -19.80 -37.72
CA GLU A 672 6.90 -19.19 -37.57
C GLU A 672 7.95 -20.29 -37.36
N ARG A 673 9.05 -20.22 -38.11
CA ARG A 673 10.14 -21.18 -37.97
C ARG A 673 10.77 -21.04 -36.57
N ARG A 674 10.86 -22.16 -35.85
CA ARG A 674 11.50 -22.20 -34.55
C ARG A 674 12.98 -21.82 -34.64
N PRO A 675 13.45 -20.78 -33.96
CA PRO A 675 14.88 -20.51 -33.77
C PRO A 675 15.57 -21.67 -33.05
N ASP A 676 16.86 -21.83 -33.26
CA ASP A 676 17.62 -22.90 -32.57
C ASP A 676 17.68 -22.64 -31.04
N VAL A 677 17.64 -21.39 -30.61
CA VAL A 677 17.62 -21.01 -29.21
C VAL A 677 16.34 -20.21 -28.89
N LEU A 678 15.61 -20.63 -27.86
CA LEU A 678 14.46 -19.91 -27.33
C LEU A 678 14.72 -19.54 -25.87
N GLU A 679 14.35 -18.31 -25.50
CA GLU A 679 14.25 -17.93 -24.08
C GLU A 679 13.23 -18.83 -23.39
N CYS A 680 13.47 -19.17 -22.13
CA CYS A 680 12.67 -20.16 -21.42
C CYS A 680 12.40 -19.74 -19.99
N ASP A 681 11.13 -19.82 -19.62
CA ASP A 681 10.72 -19.74 -18.20
C ASP A 681 10.60 -21.15 -17.60
N VAL A 682 10.96 -21.27 -16.33
CA VAL A 682 10.93 -22.51 -15.58
C VAL A 682 9.85 -22.42 -14.52
N VAL A 683 8.83 -23.27 -14.61
CA VAL A 683 7.70 -23.32 -13.66
C VAL A 683 7.68 -24.67 -12.97
N ARG A 684 7.68 -24.66 -11.63
CA ARG A 684 7.64 -25.88 -10.82
C ARG A 684 6.23 -26.15 -10.35
N PHE A 685 5.85 -27.40 -10.34
CA PHE A 685 4.54 -27.85 -9.88
C PHE A 685 4.62 -29.27 -9.25
N GLN A 686 3.53 -29.74 -8.70
CA GLN A 686 3.40 -31.10 -8.22
C GLN A 686 2.46 -31.92 -9.13
N ASN A 687 2.82 -33.15 -9.38
CA ASN A 687 2.00 -34.15 -10.02
C ASN A 687 1.99 -35.40 -9.16
N ASN A 688 0.86 -35.73 -8.53
CA ASN A 688 0.68 -36.92 -7.67
C ASN A 688 1.75 -37.05 -6.56
N LYS A 689 2.09 -35.97 -5.86
CA LYS A 689 3.12 -35.86 -4.82
C LYS A 689 4.57 -35.80 -5.33
N GLU A 690 4.81 -36.02 -6.60
CA GLU A 690 6.12 -35.86 -7.23
C GLU A 690 6.38 -34.39 -7.58
N LYS A 691 7.64 -33.98 -7.55
CA LYS A 691 8.06 -32.63 -7.97
C LYS A 691 8.31 -32.64 -9.47
N TRP A 692 7.62 -31.78 -10.18
CA TRP A 692 7.70 -31.63 -11.64
C TRP A 692 8.15 -30.21 -12.01
N VAL A 693 8.65 -30.10 -13.24
CA VAL A 693 9.05 -28.85 -13.83
C VAL A 693 8.51 -28.72 -15.24
N ALA A 694 8.05 -27.54 -15.59
CA ALA A 694 7.69 -27.13 -16.94
C ALA A 694 8.69 -26.11 -17.45
N PHE A 695 9.20 -26.34 -18.67
CA PHE A 695 10.01 -25.41 -19.44
C PHE A 695 9.12 -24.78 -20.52
N VAL A 696 8.84 -23.49 -20.41
CA VAL A 696 8.03 -22.76 -21.37
C VAL A 696 8.96 -21.96 -22.28
N GLY A 697 9.15 -22.41 -23.50
CA GLY A 697 9.95 -21.70 -24.51
C GLY A 697 9.15 -20.55 -25.11
N LEU A 698 9.76 -19.37 -25.17
CA LEU A 698 9.12 -18.13 -25.58
C LEU A 698 9.65 -17.64 -26.93
N LEU A 699 8.74 -17.23 -27.82
CA LEU A 699 9.07 -16.53 -29.05
C LEU A 699 8.35 -15.18 -29.05
N GLY A 700 9.11 -14.10 -29.04
CA GLY A 700 8.55 -12.75 -28.94
C GLY A 700 7.76 -12.52 -27.63
N GLY A 701 8.17 -13.17 -26.54
CA GLY A 701 7.51 -13.06 -25.23
C GLY A 701 6.25 -13.94 -25.07
N ARG A 702 5.83 -14.65 -26.11
CA ARG A 702 4.67 -15.56 -26.09
C ARG A 702 5.11 -17.02 -26.00
N PRO A 703 4.38 -17.87 -25.25
CA PRO A 703 4.61 -19.31 -25.24
C PRO A 703 4.57 -19.89 -26.66
N TYR A 704 5.64 -20.56 -27.06
CA TYR A 704 5.82 -21.21 -28.35
C TYR A 704 5.90 -22.72 -28.21
N GLU A 705 6.50 -23.18 -27.11
CA GLU A 705 6.61 -24.61 -26.80
C GLU A 705 6.63 -24.81 -25.28
N ILE A 706 6.29 -26.02 -24.86
CA ILE A 706 6.37 -26.44 -23.47
C ILE A 706 6.97 -27.84 -23.41
N PHE A 707 7.83 -28.07 -22.41
CA PHE A 707 8.34 -29.39 -22.04
C PHE A 707 8.11 -29.60 -20.56
N THR A 708 7.75 -30.82 -20.17
CA THR A 708 7.51 -31.13 -18.76
C THR A 708 8.22 -32.41 -18.36
N GLY A 709 8.74 -32.45 -17.14
CA GLY A 709 9.45 -33.58 -16.62
C GLY A 709 9.57 -33.63 -15.13
N LEU A 710 9.94 -34.81 -14.62
CA LEU A 710 10.17 -35.04 -13.20
C LEU A 710 11.42 -34.31 -12.73
N GLN A 711 11.34 -33.68 -11.56
CA GLN A 711 12.48 -33.08 -10.88
C GLN A 711 12.99 -34.06 -9.79
N ASP A 712 13.83 -34.98 -10.22
CA ASP A 712 14.35 -36.06 -9.41
C ASP A 712 15.82 -36.40 -9.80
N ASP A 713 16.59 -36.91 -8.86
CA ASP A 713 18.02 -37.19 -9.03
C ASP A 713 18.25 -38.49 -9.83
N GLU A 714 17.32 -39.44 -9.80
CA GLU A 714 17.47 -40.77 -10.41
C GLU A 714 16.70 -40.89 -11.73
N GLU A 715 15.46 -40.39 -11.80
CA GLU A 715 14.56 -40.59 -12.95
C GLU A 715 14.20 -39.29 -13.69
N GLY A 716 14.80 -38.14 -13.33
CA GLY A 716 14.44 -36.84 -13.87
C GLY A 716 15.61 -35.92 -14.11
N ILE A 717 15.45 -34.68 -13.77
CA ILE A 717 16.46 -33.65 -13.83
C ILE A 717 16.60 -32.92 -12.51
N VAL A 718 17.83 -32.55 -12.18
CA VAL A 718 18.12 -31.73 -10.99
C VAL A 718 18.29 -30.28 -11.41
N LEU A 719 17.47 -29.42 -10.85
CA LEU A 719 17.56 -27.97 -11.05
C LEU A 719 17.56 -27.23 -9.72
N PRO A 720 18.52 -26.33 -9.49
CA PRO A 720 18.50 -25.47 -8.31
C PRO A 720 17.18 -24.68 -8.23
N LYS A 721 16.63 -24.55 -7.03
CA LYS A 721 15.35 -23.83 -6.82
C LYS A 721 15.38 -22.38 -7.31
N THR A 722 16.56 -21.80 -7.39
CA THR A 722 16.79 -20.40 -7.83
C THR A 722 16.71 -20.21 -9.34
N VAL A 723 16.69 -21.29 -10.12
CA VAL A 723 16.61 -21.22 -11.59
C VAL A 723 15.15 -21.10 -12.00
N THR A 724 14.75 -19.91 -12.43
CA THR A 724 13.40 -19.59 -12.93
C THR A 724 13.36 -19.24 -14.39
N LYS A 725 14.52 -19.00 -15.00
CA LYS A 725 14.69 -18.64 -16.42
C LYS A 725 15.92 -19.33 -16.99
N GLY A 726 15.91 -19.46 -18.30
CA GLY A 726 17.04 -20.02 -19.06
C GLY A 726 16.78 -19.98 -20.56
N ARG A 727 17.40 -20.92 -21.28
CA ARG A 727 17.24 -21.05 -22.75
C ARG A 727 17.06 -22.51 -23.12
N ILE A 728 16.19 -22.77 -24.09
CA ILE A 728 16.09 -24.10 -24.70
C ILE A 728 16.86 -24.06 -26.03
N VAL A 729 17.90 -24.87 -26.10
CA VAL A 729 18.74 -25.01 -27.32
C VAL A 729 18.35 -26.30 -28.03
N LYS A 730 17.99 -26.16 -29.31
CA LYS A 730 17.68 -27.28 -30.19
C LYS A 730 18.93 -27.61 -31.02
N HIS A 731 19.35 -28.85 -30.96
CA HIS A 731 20.38 -29.41 -31.79
C HIS A 731 19.73 -30.31 -32.84
N THR A 732 20.19 -30.20 -34.09
CA THR A 732 19.75 -31.07 -35.17
C THR A 732 20.96 -31.89 -35.63
N GLY A 733 20.88 -33.22 -35.51
CA GLY A 733 21.91 -34.13 -35.97
C GLY A 733 21.96 -34.25 -37.50
N GLN A 734 23.02 -34.83 -38.02
CA GLN A 734 23.19 -35.06 -39.45
C GLN A 734 22.15 -36.06 -40.02
N ASP A 735 21.61 -36.91 -39.15
CA ASP A 735 20.53 -37.87 -39.41
C ASP A 735 19.13 -37.27 -39.29
N GLY A 736 19.02 -35.95 -39.03
CA GLY A 736 17.75 -35.26 -38.80
C GLY A 736 17.15 -35.45 -37.41
N SER A 737 17.83 -36.15 -36.49
CA SER A 737 17.44 -36.27 -35.08
C SER A 737 17.46 -34.91 -34.40
N LYS A 738 16.56 -34.72 -33.44
CA LYS A 738 16.43 -33.46 -32.71
C LYS A 738 16.66 -33.70 -31.23
N ARG A 739 17.63 -33.01 -30.65
CA ARG A 739 17.87 -32.99 -29.21
C ARG A 739 17.58 -31.58 -28.66
N TYR A 740 17.02 -31.52 -27.48
CA TYR A 740 16.70 -30.28 -26.77
C TYR A 740 17.44 -30.25 -25.46
N ASP A 741 18.21 -29.19 -25.24
CA ASP A 741 18.99 -28.96 -24.02
C ASP A 741 18.48 -27.70 -23.32
N PHE A 742 18.50 -27.68 -21.99
CA PHE A 742 18.18 -26.49 -21.22
C PHE A 742 19.47 -25.88 -20.65
N GLN A 743 19.70 -24.61 -20.95
CA GLN A 743 20.86 -23.85 -20.46
C GLN A 743 20.41 -22.75 -19.51
N PHE A 744 21.11 -22.59 -18.41
CA PHE A 744 20.92 -21.51 -17.45
C PHE A 744 22.24 -21.01 -16.91
N GLU A 745 22.25 -19.79 -16.36
CA GLU A 745 23.39 -19.23 -15.64
C GLU A 745 23.18 -19.40 -14.14
N ASN A 746 24.17 -19.94 -13.44
CA ASN A 746 24.14 -20.03 -12.00
C ASN A 746 24.47 -18.65 -11.36
N LYS A 747 24.30 -18.53 -10.03
CA LYS A 747 24.58 -17.28 -9.29
C LYS A 747 26.01 -16.72 -9.44
N ARG A 748 26.94 -17.49 -9.98
CA ARG A 748 28.33 -17.10 -10.22
C ARG A 748 28.63 -16.76 -11.69
N GLY A 749 27.57 -16.71 -12.55
CA GLY A 749 27.74 -16.42 -13.98
C GLY A 749 28.22 -17.59 -14.83
N TYR A 750 28.33 -18.79 -14.28
CA TYR A 750 28.70 -19.98 -15.07
C TYR A 750 27.49 -20.57 -15.79
N LYS A 751 27.65 -20.84 -17.08
CA LYS A 751 26.63 -21.51 -17.88
C LYS A 751 26.59 -22.99 -17.54
N THR A 752 25.42 -23.48 -17.18
CA THR A 752 25.16 -24.88 -16.92
C THR A 752 24.16 -25.40 -17.95
N THR A 753 24.40 -26.58 -18.51
CA THR A 753 23.52 -27.20 -19.51
C THR A 753 22.98 -28.52 -18.98
N VAL A 754 21.65 -28.67 -19.04
CA VAL A 754 20.98 -29.95 -18.86
C VAL A 754 20.71 -30.52 -20.26
N GLU A 755 21.46 -31.52 -20.62
CA GLU A 755 21.42 -32.12 -21.94
C GLU A 755 20.30 -33.16 -22.07
N GLY A 756 19.71 -33.25 -23.26
CA GLY A 756 18.80 -34.34 -23.65
C GLY A 756 17.50 -34.35 -22.87
N LEU A 757 16.74 -33.24 -22.83
CA LEU A 757 15.43 -33.20 -22.14
C LEU A 757 14.48 -34.30 -22.62
N SER A 758 14.48 -34.62 -23.94
CA SER A 758 13.63 -35.66 -24.51
C SER A 758 14.00 -37.09 -24.07
N GLU A 759 15.22 -37.26 -23.62
CA GLU A 759 15.73 -38.57 -23.16
C GLU A 759 15.46 -38.79 -21.67
N LYS A 760 15.41 -37.70 -20.93
CA LYS A 760 15.25 -37.69 -19.45
C LYS A 760 13.81 -37.61 -19.00
N PHE A 761 12.90 -37.21 -19.87
CA PHE A 761 11.51 -37.03 -19.51
C PHE A 761 10.65 -38.24 -19.91
N ASN A 762 9.63 -38.53 -19.08
CA ASN A 762 8.68 -39.58 -19.38
C ASN A 762 8.05 -39.37 -20.75
N LYS A 763 8.07 -40.40 -21.59
CA LYS A 763 7.68 -40.34 -23.00
C LYS A 763 6.22 -39.96 -23.22
N GLU A 764 5.33 -40.38 -22.34
CA GLU A 764 3.91 -40.09 -22.45
C GLU A 764 3.65 -38.61 -22.26
N TYR A 765 4.12 -38.05 -21.15
CA TYR A 765 3.99 -36.62 -20.86
C TYR A 765 4.79 -35.74 -21.82
N TRP A 766 5.92 -36.22 -22.32
CA TRP A 766 6.66 -35.58 -23.39
C TRP A 766 5.81 -35.47 -24.68
N ASN A 767 5.06 -36.51 -25.04
CA ASN A 767 4.19 -36.48 -26.21
C ASN A 767 2.99 -35.54 -26.02
N TYR A 768 2.36 -35.48 -24.84
CA TYR A 768 1.34 -34.50 -24.55
C TYR A 768 1.88 -33.07 -24.63
N ALA A 769 3.02 -32.80 -24.04
CA ALA A 769 3.69 -31.49 -24.11
C ALA A 769 4.04 -31.10 -25.57
N LYS A 770 4.44 -32.07 -26.39
CA LYS A 770 4.73 -31.87 -27.81
C LYS A 770 3.47 -31.49 -28.60
N LEU A 771 2.32 -32.12 -28.33
CA LEU A 771 1.04 -31.78 -28.92
C LEU A 771 0.59 -30.38 -28.52
N ILE A 772 0.72 -30.04 -27.24
CA ILE A 772 0.42 -28.69 -26.74
C ILE A 772 1.36 -27.66 -27.41
N SER A 773 2.64 -27.96 -27.55
CA SER A 773 3.58 -27.11 -28.27
C SER A 773 3.15 -26.92 -29.73
N GLY A 774 2.56 -27.94 -30.36
CA GLY A 774 1.95 -27.85 -31.71
C GLY A 774 0.87 -26.75 -31.76
N VAL A 775 -0.11 -26.78 -30.88
CA VAL A 775 -1.19 -25.79 -30.89
C VAL A 775 -0.71 -24.39 -30.50
N LEU A 776 0.31 -24.26 -29.62
CA LEU A 776 0.96 -22.97 -29.28
C LEU A 776 1.62 -22.33 -30.49
N ARG A 777 2.27 -23.14 -31.36
CA ARG A 777 2.93 -22.67 -32.59
C ARG A 777 1.93 -22.12 -33.61
N TYR A 778 0.73 -22.71 -33.69
CA TYR A 778 -0.36 -22.18 -34.49
C TYR A 778 -1.13 -21.03 -33.87
N ARG A 779 -0.60 -20.45 -32.80
CA ARG A 779 -1.14 -19.27 -32.11
C ARG A 779 -2.57 -19.41 -31.61
N MET A 780 -2.99 -20.64 -31.26
CA MET A 780 -4.25 -20.81 -30.55
C MET A 780 -4.29 -19.88 -29.32
N PRO A 781 -5.38 -19.13 -29.08
CA PRO A 781 -5.50 -18.29 -27.90
C PRO A 781 -5.22 -19.09 -26.62
N LEU A 782 -4.44 -18.55 -25.69
CA LEU A 782 -3.94 -19.27 -24.52
C LEU A 782 -5.09 -19.78 -23.62
N GLU A 783 -6.16 -19.02 -23.49
CA GLU A 783 -7.36 -19.44 -22.78
C GLU A 783 -8.00 -20.70 -23.40
N ASN A 784 -7.92 -20.86 -24.70
CA ASN A 784 -8.40 -22.07 -25.40
C ASN A 784 -7.41 -23.23 -25.23
N VAL A 785 -6.11 -22.98 -25.23
CA VAL A 785 -5.10 -24.01 -24.92
C VAL A 785 -5.30 -24.53 -23.49
N ILE A 786 -5.58 -23.66 -22.54
CA ILE A 786 -5.85 -24.04 -21.15
C ILE A 786 -7.13 -24.88 -21.04
N LYS A 787 -8.20 -24.49 -21.73
CA LYS A 787 -9.43 -25.32 -21.79
C LYS A 787 -9.15 -26.70 -22.39
N LEU A 788 -8.36 -26.76 -23.45
CA LEU A 788 -7.96 -28.01 -24.09
C LEU A 788 -7.19 -28.90 -23.10
N VAL A 789 -6.20 -28.34 -22.40
CA VAL A 789 -5.42 -29.07 -21.39
C VAL A 789 -6.32 -29.56 -20.25
N GLY A 790 -7.20 -28.71 -19.75
CA GLY A 790 -8.15 -29.04 -18.69
C GLY A 790 -9.13 -30.16 -19.08
N SER A 791 -9.45 -30.29 -20.36
CA SER A 791 -10.37 -31.32 -20.89
C SER A 791 -9.73 -32.70 -21.09
N LEU A 792 -8.40 -32.80 -21.00
CA LEU A 792 -7.70 -34.07 -21.14
C LEU A 792 -8.09 -35.03 -20.02
N GLN A 793 -8.39 -36.29 -20.36
CA GLN A 793 -8.66 -37.36 -19.41
C GLN A 793 -7.37 -38.15 -19.20
N LEU A 794 -6.83 -38.12 -17.99
CA LEU A 794 -5.62 -38.85 -17.58
C LEU A 794 -6.02 -39.94 -16.58
N GLU A 795 -5.27 -41.05 -16.54
CA GLU A 795 -5.60 -42.22 -15.69
C GLU A 795 -5.62 -41.92 -14.19
N SER A 796 -4.94 -40.91 -13.69
CA SER A 796 -4.97 -40.50 -12.30
C SER A 796 -5.35 -39.03 -12.15
N GLU A 797 -6.54 -38.74 -11.64
CA GLU A 797 -7.05 -37.39 -11.39
C GLU A 797 -7.09 -37.09 -9.89
N ASN A 798 -6.01 -36.57 -9.36
CA ASN A 798 -5.94 -35.95 -8.03
C ASN A 798 -5.89 -34.42 -8.15
N ILE A 799 -6.14 -33.69 -7.05
CA ILE A 799 -6.17 -32.22 -7.00
C ILE A 799 -4.88 -31.58 -7.59
N ASN A 800 -3.72 -32.23 -7.40
CA ASN A 800 -2.44 -31.81 -7.98
C ASN A 800 -2.09 -32.75 -9.14
N THR A 801 -2.51 -32.43 -10.34
CA THR A 801 -2.25 -33.21 -11.54
C THR A 801 -1.34 -32.47 -12.50
N TRP A 802 -0.78 -33.23 -13.46
CA TRP A 802 -0.01 -32.67 -14.57
C TRP A 802 -0.77 -31.58 -15.35
N LYS A 803 -2.08 -31.77 -15.58
CA LYS A 803 -2.94 -30.77 -16.22
C LYS A 803 -2.88 -29.41 -15.50
N VAL A 804 -3.11 -29.44 -14.20
CA VAL A 804 -3.08 -28.23 -13.35
C VAL A 804 -1.69 -27.54 -13.40
N GLY A 805 -0.62 -28.33 -13.44
CA GLY A 805 0.74 -27.82 -13.57
C GLY A 805 0.98 -27.11 -14.90
N VAL A 806 0.54 -27.70 -16.00
CA VAL A 806 0.65 -27.12 -17.36
C VAL A 806 -0.24 -25.87 -17.49
N GLU A 807 -1.48 -25.93 -17.00
CA GLU A 807 -2.37 -24.78 -16.95
C GLU A 807 -1.72 -23.60 -16.20
N ARG A 808 -1.16 -23.88 -15.04
CA ARG A 808 -0.45 -22.86 -14.22
C ARG A 808 0.74 -22.27 -14.95
N ALA A 809 1.51 -23.09 -15.67
CA ALA A 809 2.65 -22.62 -16.44
C ALA A 809 2.24 -21.70 -17.60
N LEU A 810 1.06 -21.88 -18.19
CA LEU A 810 0.57 -21.09 -19.31
C LEU A 810 -0.29 -19.90 -18.89
N LYS A 811 -1.04 -19.99 -17.78
CA LYS A 811 -1.94 -18.93 -17.30
C LYS A 811 -1.25 -17.58 -17.07
N LYS A 812 0.01 -17.58 -16.66
CA LYS A 812 0.76 -16.36 -16.40
C LYS A 812 1.03 -15.49 -17.65
N TYR A 813 0.82 -16.03 -18.85
CA TYR A 813 0.99 -15.30 -20.10
C TYR A 813 -0.33 -14.79 -20.67
N ILE A 814 -1.46 -15.06 -20.01
CA ILE A 814 -2.75 -14.47 -20.38
C ILE A 814 -2.78 -13.04 -19.83
N SER A 815 -3.16 -12.11 -20.70
CA SER A 815 -3.27 -10.71 -20.31
C SER A 815 -4.29 -10.52 -19.19
N ASP A 816 -3.95 -9.70 -18.22
CA ASP A 816 -4.86 -9.37 -17.11
C ASP A 816 -6.16 -8.74 -17.65
N GLY A 817 -7.28 -9.17 -17.08
CA GLY A 817 -8.61 -8.75 -17.52
C GLY A 817 -9.22 -9.62 -18.61
N THR A 818 -8.49 -10.61 -19.15
CA THR A 818 -9.04 -11.57 -20.14
C THR A 818 -10.18 -12.39 -19.49
N GLU A 819 -11.33 -12.44 -20.12
CA GLU A 819 -12.48 -13.17 -19.60
C GLU A 819 -12.34 -14.69 -19.80
N ALA A 820 -12.69 -15.46 -18.76
CA ALA A 820 -12.71 -16.91 -18.81
C ALA A 820 -14.09 -17.39 -19.31
N HIS A 821 -14.35 -17.21 -20.61
CA HIS A 821 -15.64 -17.56 -21.22
C HIS A 821 -16.06 -19.02 -20.97
N GLY A 822 -17.32 -19.20 -20.56
CA GLY A 822 -17.92 -20.51 -20.29
C GLY A 822 -17.49 -21.16 -18.99
N GLN A 823 -16.85 -20.41 -18.08
CA GLN A 823 -16.56 -20.84 -16.72
C GLN A 823 -17.43 -20.06 -15.72
N LYS A 824 -18.10 -20.79 -14.84
CA LYS A 824 -18.90 -20.19 -13.77
C LYS A 824 -18.07 -20.07 -12.50
N CYS A 825 -18.25 -18.96 -11.79
CA CYS A 825 -17.67 -18.79 -10.48
C CYS A 825 -18.20 -19.87 -9.52
N PRO A 826 -17.34 -20.61 -8.82
CA PRO A 826 -17.80 -21.66 -7.91
C PRO A 826 -18.54 -21.12 -6.69
N ASN A 827 -18.36 -19.83 -6.38
CA ASN A 827 -18.97 -19.21 -5.21
C ASN A 827 -20.33 -18.54 -5.52
N CYS A 828 -20.43 -17.77 -6.61
CA CYS A 828 -21.65 -17.04 -6.93
C CYS A 828 -22.39 -17.57 -8.17
N GLY A 829 -21.84 -18.57 -8.87
CA GLY A 829 -22.45 -19.19 -10.05
C GLY A 829 -22.46 -18.35 -11.34
N GLN A 830 -21.97 -17.11 -11.28
CA GLN A 830 -21.95 -16.17 -12.41
C GLN A 830 -20.75 -16.43 -13.35
N GLU A 831 -20.93 -16.18 -14.63
CA GLU A 831 -19.88 -16.29 -15.65
C GLU A 831 -19.08 -14.97 -15.77
N THR A 832 -18.51 -14.51 -14.65
CA THR A 832 -17.79 -13.23 -14.54
C THR A 832 -16.33 -13.43 -14.11
N LEU A 833 -15.76 -14.59 -14.43
CA LEU A 833 -14.37 -14.89 -14.13
C LEU A 833 -13.44 -14.22 -15.14
N ILE A 834 -12.40 -13.56 -14.64
CA ILE A 834 -11.31 -12.99 -15.45
C ILE A 834 -9.97 -13.53 -15.00
N TYR A 835 -9.01 -13.55 -15.92
CA TYR A 835 -7.60 -13.79 -15.58
C TYR A 835 -6.96 -12.52 -15.03
N GLN A 836 -6.28 -12.64 -13.90
CA GLN A 836 -5.49 -11.57 -13.31
C GLN A 836 -4.28 -12.17 -12.60
N GLU A 837 -3.09 -11.77 -13.01
CA GLU A 837 -1.80 -12.33 -12.53
C GLU A 837 -1.76 -13.88 -12.55
N GLY A 838 -2.33 -14.48 -13.58
CA GLY A 838 -2.43 -15.94 -13.71
C GLY A 838 -3.47 -16.63 -12.82
N CYS A 839 -4.25 -15.88 -12.05
CA CYS A 839 -5.38 -16.36 -11.25
C CYS A 839 -6.72 -16.05 -11.91
N LEU A 840 -7.74 -16.87 -11.66
CA LEU A 840 -9.12 -16.56 -12.03
C LEU A 840 -9.77 -15.78 -10.89
N ILE A 841 -10.22 -14.57 -11.19
CA ILE A 841 -10.91 -13.71 -10.24
C ILE A 841 -12.34 -13.45 -10.71
N CYS A 842 -13.30 -13.62 -9.84
CA CYS A 842 -14.69 -13.31 -10.15
C CYS A 842 -14.94 -11.82 -10.00
N LYS A 843 -15.34 -11.16 -11.09
CA LYS A 843 -15.73 -9.74 -11.06
C LYS A 843 -16.94 -9.45 -10.17
N ASN A 844 -17.79 -10.45 -9.95
CA ASN A 844 -19.04 -10.27 -9.21
C ASN A 844 -18.85 -10.41 -7.69
N CYS A 845 -18.15 -11.44 -7.23
CA CYS A 845 -18.03 -11.73 -5.79
C CYS A 845 -16.60 -11.62 -5.24
N GLY A 846 -15.63 -11.27 -6.09
CA GLY A 846 -14.23 -11.13 -5.68
C GLY A 846 -13.51 -12.46 -5.38
N THR A 847 -14.20 -13.60 -5.51
CA THR A 847 -13.56 -14.91 -5.28
C THR A 847 -12.40 -15.10 -6.23
N SER A 848 -11.22 -15.38 -5.68
CA SER A 848 -10.00 -15.69 -6.43
C SER A 848 -9.72 -17.19 -6.38
N ARG A 849 -9.41 -17.77 -7.53
CA ARG A 849 -8.92 -19.13 -7.67
C ARG A 849 -7.57 -19.11 -8.36
N CYS A 850 -6.51 -19.21 -7.57
CA CYS A 850 -5.18 -19.48 -8.07
C CYS A 850 -4.97 -21.00 -8.06
N GLY A 851 -4.75 -21.59 -9.24
CA GLY A 851 -4.56 -23.03 -9.40
C GLY A 851 -3.27 -23.53 -8.79
#